data_2672fa408c7f1e4571535891986f8b9d
#
_entry.id   2672fa408c7f1e4571535891986f8b9d
#
_cell.length_a   1.000
_cell.length_b   1.000
_cell.length_c   1.000
_cell.angle_alpha   90.00
_cell.angle_beta   90.00
_cell.angle_gamma   90.00
#
_symmetry.space_group_name_H-M   'P 1'
#
loop_
_entity.id
_entity.type
_entity.pdbx_description
1 polymer ?
#
loop_
_entity_poly.entity_id
_entity_poly.type
_entity_poly.pdbx_seq_one_letter_code
_entity_poly.pdbx_strand_id
1 'polypeptide(L)'
;MVGTTIKHYRVDERLGAGGMGEVYRGEDTRLGRPVALKFLPASLKSDPESRARLLNEARAASMLRSPNIAVTYDIGEDSGTDFIVMEYVDGELLSSRVSRGAIPVREVVEIGIQVADALDEAHSRGIIHRDIKSANLMRTERGLVKVLDFGLAKFISDGSARDVTQAQMTMAGMVVGTVSYMAPEQALGRAIDHRVDLFSLGVVLFELMTGRMPFEGTTPTEIIDNILHEQPVSPSRYTAAVPASLDAIIARALEKDPAFRYQHASEIARDLGQVADEIDNATAGRISRTTAAVTAGPLERSVAVMTFSNITREPADDWIGTGIAETVSSDLKSIHGLTIIGRARVYDALRNLSTDAHLKDSLAIDIGRRLGATWVVVGGYQRMASVVRITATVVEIATGAVTRTVKLDGKIDGIFELQDRIVFEVSQGLNVALRGTEIADIERQETNSVEAYESYARGMMNLRQATRDSIDRAIAAFGDATKHDPEYARAWAALGGAYGLKGNFLSMPEMVNEAIDLERRAVALDPDLADAHLWLGGSLLSTGRTDEAIAEIREALRLEPENGQAYQSLARAYWVGIGDFKSAIPLFERAIDLNPEAGYSYLQLSLLLAWDGQLDRAEEISRRAVELQEQYISGNLGLQIVGAHARLGYIYYLRADYAGAIREYEREMAFIGAGDHALRDRTLLELNVKIGAAYLREGRKDDAERHFARALKSFDSRVANGADDPFTRYYVACLHALRGDREHALDFLERVARSLPKLTAARARVDIDLESLRDESRFQALTR
;
A
#
# COMPACT_ATOMS: atom_id res chain seq x y z
N MET A 1 -29.03 -47.29 11.88
CA MET A 1 -27.82 -47.60 11.05
C MET A 1 -26.61 -48.06 11.89
N VAL A 2 -26.45 -47.61 13.15
CA VAL A 2 -25.35 -48.05 14.02
C VAL A 2 -25.39 -49.55 14.21
N GLY A 3 -24.25 -50.25 14.07
CA GLY A 3 -24.11 -51.68 14.15
C GLY A 3 -24.41 -52.46 12.85
N THR A 4 -24.80 -51.77 11.76
CA THR A 4 -25.00 -52.41 10.45
C THR A 4 -23.76 -52.35 9.58
N THR A 5 -23.67 -53.24 8.59
CA THR A 5 -22.61 -53.21 7.58
C THR A 5 -23.24 -52.89 6.23
N ILE A 6 -22.72 -51.85 5.55
CA ILE A 6 -23.17 -51.38 4.25
C ILE A 6 -22.05 -51.68 3.27
N LYS A 7 -22.27 -52.60 2.32
CA LYS A 7 -21.20 -53.21 1.50
C LYS A 7 -20.11 -53.83 2.40
N HIS A 8 -18.97 -53.18 2.50
CA HIS A 8 -17.84 -53.58 3.36
C HIS A 8 -17.48 -52.54 4.41
N TYR A 9 -18.37 -51.55 4.63
CA TYR A 9 -18.19 -50.50 5.64
C TYR A 9 -19.06 -50.85 6.85
N ARG A 10 -18.45 -51.06 8.01
CA ARG A 10 -19.18 -51.20 9.28
C ARG A 10 -19.48 -49.83 9.85
N VAL A 11 -20.72 -49.54 10.21
CA VAL A 11 -21.16 -48.32 10.82
C VAL A 11 -21.07 -48.41 12.34
N ASP A 12 -20.19 -47.60 12.95
CA ASP A 12 -19.88 -47.69 14.38
C ASP A 12 -20.69 -46.71 15.22
N GLU A 13 -20.65 -45.42 14.88
CA GLU A 13 -21.35 -44.38 15.65
C GLU A 13 -21.84 -43.20 14.77
N ARG A 14 -22.83 -42.47 15.24
CA ARG A 14 -23.33 -41.27 14.56
C ARG A 14 -22.51 -40.05 14.94
N LEU A 15 -21.90 -39.38 13.98
CA LEU A 15 -21.10 -38.15 14.18
C LEU A 15 -21.96 -36.91 14.12
N GLY A 16 -23.01 -36.88 13.26
CA GLY A 16 -23.85 -35.71 13.10
C GLY A 16 -25.05 -35.95 12.18
N ALA A 17 -25.99 -35.00 12.21
CA ALA A 17 -27.10 -34.94 11.27
C ALA A 17 -27.39 -33.49 10.90
N GLY A 18 -27.72 -33.25 9.64
CA GLY A 18 -28.08 -31.91 9.14
C GLY A 18 -28.95 -31.97 7.89
N GLY A 19 -29.24 -30.85 7.30
CA GLY A 19 -30.07 -30.76 6.08
C GLY A 19 -29.50 -31.53 4.88
N MET A 20 -28.20 -31.89 4.91
CA MET A 20 -27.48 -32.62 3.84
C MET A 20 -27.34 -34.12 4.12
N GLY A 21 -28.01 -34.65 5.14
CA GLY A 21 -27.97 -36.06 5.51
C GLY A 21 -27.35 -36.33 6.87
N GLU A 22 -27.09 -37.60 7.12
CA GLU A 22 -26.50 -38.10 8.37
C GLU A 22 -25.08 -38.61 8.13
N VAL A 23 -24.16 -38.24 9.03
CA VAL A 23 -22.75 -38.66 8.97
C VAL A 23 -22.46 -39.60 10.12
N TYR A 24 -21.84 -40.73 9.78
CA TYR A 24 -21.45 -41.78 10.73
C TYR A 24 -19.95 -42.04 10.65
N ARG A 25 -19.35 -42.36 11.77
CA ARG A 25 -18.05 -43.03 11.82
C ARG A 25 -18.25 -44.51 11.49
N GLY A 26 -17.35 -45.09 10.74
CA GLY A 26 -17.32 -46.51 10.45
C GLY A 26 -15.92 -46.99 10.16
N GLU A 27 -15.82 -48.29 9.83
CA GLU A 27 -14.57 -48.92 9.45
C GLU A 27 -14.68 -49.56 8.06
N ASP A 28 -13.74 -49.24 7.19
CA ASP A 28 -13.50 -50.03 5.97
C ASP A 28 -12.92 -51.38 6.37
N THR A 29 -13.75 -52.42 6.40
CA THR A 29 -13.37 -53.76 6.87
C THR A 29 -12.38 -54.51 5.95
N ARG A 30 -12.19 -54.00 4.71
CA ARG A 30 -11.21 -54.53 3.77
C ARG A 30 -9.81 -53.98 3.99
N LEU A 31 -9.75 -52.68 4.33
CA LEU A 31 -8.50 -51.94 4.52
C LEU A 31 -8.13 -51.76 6.01
N GLY A 32 -9.05 -52.05 6.93
CA GLY A 32 -8.85 -51.90 8.37
C GLY A 32 -8.63 -50.44 8.80
N ARG A 33 -9.28 -49.47 8.15
CA ARG A 33 -9.12 -48.06 8.44
C ARG A 33 -10.45 -47.41 8.82
N PRO A 34 -10.42 -46.38 9.70
CA PRO A 34 -11.61 -45.60 10.01
C PRO A 34 -12.02 -44.74 8.80
N VAL A 35 -13.33 -44.59 8.61
CA VAL A 35 -13.95 -43.79 7.55
C VAL A 35 -15.12 -42.96 8.09
N ALA A 36 -15.47 -41.84 7.43
CA ALA A 36 -16.71 -41.16 7.64
C ALA A 36 -17.68 -41.51 6.50
N LEU A 37 -18.90 -41.92 6.88
CA LEU A 37 -19.95 -42.37 5.97
C LEU A 37 -21.07 -41.33 5.99
N LYS A 38 -21.24 -40.58 4.90
CA LYS A 38 -22.31 -39.56 4.73
C LYS A 38 -23.44 -40.16 3.91
N PHE A 39 -24.60 -40.35 4.54
CA PHE A 39 -25.82 -40.85 3.89
C PHE A 39 -26.62 -39.65 3.35
N LEU A 40 -26.99 -39.71 2.06
CA LEU A 40 -27.72 -38.65 1.42
C LEU A 40 -29.23 -38.71 1.77
N PRO A 41 -29.91 -37.55 1.88
CA PRO A 41 -31.32 -37.50 2.29
C PRO A 41 -32.23 -38.20 1.27
N ALA A 42 -33.30 -38.84 1.78
CA ALA A 42 -34.25 -39.55 0.96
C ALA A 42 -34.97 -38.70 -0.08
N SER A 43 -35.05 -37.39 0.12
CA SER A 43 -35.63 -36.41 -0.84
C SER A 43 -34.90 -36.36 -2.18
N LEU A 44 -33.57 -36.68 -2.23
CA LEU A 44 -32.82 -36.76 -3.47
C LEU A 44 -33.18 -37.93 -4.36
N LYS A 45 -33.87 -38.97 -3.80
CA LYS A 45 -34.31 -40.11 -4.58
C LYS A 45 -35.42 -39.76 -5.59
N SER A 46 -36.16 -38.69 -5.33
CA SER A 46 -37.27 -38.24 -6.20
C SER A 46 -36.82 -37.34 -7.37
N ASP A 47 -35.52 -36.94 -7.41
CA ASP A 47 -34.95 -36.12 -8.47
C ASP A 47 -33.66 -36.73 -9.05
N PRO A 48 -33.78 -37.53 -10.13
CA PRO A 48 -32.65 -38.21 -10.77
C PRO A 48 -31.57 -37.26 -11.32
N GLU A 49 -31.95 -36.05 -11.74
CA GLU A 49 -31.02 -35.08 -12.32
C GLU A 49 -30.16 -34.43 -11.24
N SER A 50 -30.75 -34.02 -10.13
CA SER A 50 -30.01 -33.50 -8.96
C SER A 50 -29.11 -34.58 -8.33
N ARG A 51 -29.58 -35.85 -8.29
CA ARG A 51 -28.78 -36.99 -7.86
C ARG A 51 -27.52 -37.17 -8.75
N ALA A 52 -27.68 -37.17 -10.06
CA ALA A 52 -26.61 -37.36 -11.01
C ALA A 52 -25.57 -36.24 -10.93
N ARG A 53 -26.01 -35.00 -10.78
CA ARG A 53 -25.13 -33.82 -10.60
C ARG A 53 -24.31 -33.93 -9.31
N LEU A 54 -24.95 -34.25 -8.19
CA LEU A 54 -24.27 -34.42 -6.89
C LEU A 54 -23.19 -35.51 -6.92
N LEU A 55 -23.47 -36.65 -7.55
CA LEU A 55 -22.50 -37.73 -7.72
C LEU A 55 -21.32 -37.32 -8.62
N ASN A 56 -21.56 -36.50 -9.65
CA ASN A 56 -20.50 -35.98 -10.50
C ASN A 56 -19.60 -34.98 -9.76
N GLU A 57 -20.16 -34.11 -8.90
CA GLU A 57 -19.35 -33.19 -8.08
C GLU A 57 -18.55 -33.94 -7.00
N ALA A 58 -19.15 -34.94 -6.35
CA ALA A 58 -18.42 -35.80 -5.43
C ALA A 58 -17.23 -36.51 -6.13
N ARG A 59 -17.40 -36.93 -7.40
CA ARG A 59 -16.30 -37.47 -8.22
C ARG A 59 -15.26 -36.44 -8.52
N ALA A 60 -15.65 -35.20 -8.86
CA ALA A 60 -14.70 -34.11 -9.09
C ALA A 60 -13.90 -33.79 -7.81
N ALA A 61 -14.59 -33.70 -6.66
CA ALA A 61 -13.94 -33.49 -5.37
C ALA A 61 -12.95 -34.63 -5.00
N SER A 62 -13.23 -35.88 -5.42
CA SER A 62 -12.31 -36.99 -5.17
C SER A 62 -10.97 -36.93 -5.90
N MET A 63 -10.83 -36.02 -6.89
CA MET A 63 -9.58 -35.77 -7.60
C MET A 63 -8.67 -34.75 -6.92
N LEU A 64 -9.15 -34.05 -5.87
CA LEU A 64 -8.37 -33.07 -5.11
C LEU A 64 -7.30 -33.78 -4.27
N ARG A 65 -6.08 -33.24 -4.24
CA ARG A 65 -4.92 -33.86 -3.58
C ARG A 65 -4.28 -32.99 -2.49
N SER A 66 -4.99 -31.94 -2.04
CA SER A 66 -4.48 -31.12 -0.96
C SER A 66 -4.48 -31.87 0.39
N PRO A 67 -3.41 -31.75 1.20
CA PRO A 67 -3.42 -32.28 2.57
C PRO A 67 -4.49 -31.62 3.44
N ASN A 68 -4.97 -30.44 3.06
CA ASN A 68 -5.96 -29.65 3.78
C ASN A 68 -7.41 -29.90 3.30
N ILE A 69 -7.63 -30.93 2.48
CA ILE A 69 -8.97 -31.37 2.05
C ILE A 69 -9.23 -32.78 2.57
N ALA A 70 -10.43 -33.04 3.10
CA ALA A 70 -10.83 -34.40 3.47
C ALA A 70 -11.03 -35.22 2.20
N VAL A 71 -10.31 -36.34 2.10
CA VAL A 71 -10.30 -37.21 0.89
C VAL A 71 -11.61 -37.97 0.75
N THR A 72 -12.27 -37.88 -0.40
CA THR A 72 -13.37 -38.77 -0.76
C THR A 72 -12.81 -40.08 -1.29
N TYR A 73 -13.11 -41.20 -0.60
CA TYR A 73 -12.60 -42.51 -0.93
C TYR A 73 -13.48 -43.31 -1.88
N ASP A 74 -14.80 -43.24 -1.69
CA ASP A 74 -15.75 -44.01 -2.50
C ASP A 74 -17.13 -43.32 -2.52
N ILE A 75 -17.90 -43.66 -3.52
CA ILE A 75 -19.31 -43.25 -3.66
C ILE A 75 -20.09 -44.53 -3.95
N GLY A 76 -21.06 -44.82 -3.10
CA GLY A 76 -21.81 -46.07 -3.18
C GLY A 76 -23.30 -45.90 -3.07
N GLU A 77 -24.01 -46.96 -3.49
CA GLU A 77 -25.43 -47.15 -3.26
C GLU A 77 -25.59 -48.54 -2.61
N ASP A 78 -26.40 -48.61 -1.58
CA ASP A 78 -26.85 -49.87 -0.98
C ASP A 78 -28.29 -49.80 -0.55
N SER A 79 -29.08 -50.79 -0.97
CA SER A 79 -30.52 -50.88 -0.66
C SER A 79 -31.29 -49.61 -1.02
N GLY A 80 -30.92 -48.95 -2.16
CA GLY A 80 -31.50 -47.73 -2.65
C GLY A 80 -31.14 -46.47 -1.85
N THR A 81 -30.09 -46.50 -1.02
CA THR A 81 -29.58 -45.36 -0.27
C THR A 81 -28.16 -45.04 -0.76
N ASP A 82 -28.02 -43.79 -1.27
CA ASP A 82 -26.70 -43.32 -1.68
C ASP A 82 -25.90 -42.85 -0.46
N PHE A 83 -24.62 -43.16 -0.49
CA PHE A 83 -23.67 -42.73 0.54
C PHE A 83 -22.31 -42.37 -0.06
N ILE A 84 -21.60 -41.47 0.61
CA ILE A 84 -20.24 -41.04 0.29
C ILE A 84 -19.33 -41.50 1.41
N VAL A 85 -18.22 -42.14 1.07
CA VAL A 85 -17.17 -42.56 2.00
C VAL A 85 -16.02 -41.59 1.93
N MET A 86 -15.67 -40.99 3.04
CA MET A 86 -14.63 -40.00 3.11
C MET A 86 -13.65 -40.29 4.25
N GLU A 87 -12.55 -39.56 4.26
CA GLU A 87 -11.57 -39.58 5.34
C GLU A 87 -12.24 -39.25 6.68
N TYR A 88 -12.05 -40.16 7.66
CA TYR A 88 -12.37 -39.84 9.04
C TYR A 88 -11.25 -38.95 9.59
N VAL A 89 -11.54 -37.72 9.87
CA VAL A 89 -10.61 -36.74 10.45
C VAL A 89 -10.72 -36.82 11.97
N ASP A 90 -9.62 -37.26 12.62
CA ASP A 90 -9.53 -37.23 14.07
C ASP A 90 -9.11 -35.81 14.53
N GLY A 91 -10.10 -35.03 14.94
CA GLY A 91 -9.92 -33.61 15.27
C GLY A 91 -11.17 -32.95 15.82
N GLU A 92 -11.11 -31.64 15.98
CA GLU A 92 -12.19 -30.82 16.51
C GLU A 92 -12.70 -29.84 15.43
N LEU A 93 -14.03 -29.71 15.33
CA LEU A 93 -14.66 -28.67 14.49
C LEU A 93 -14.32 -27.28 14.99
N LEU A 94 -13.99 -26.35 14.08
CA LEU A 94 -13.71 -24.97 14.45
C LEU A 94 -14.93 -24.26 15.03
N SER A 95 -16.14 -24.63 14.62
CA SER A 95 -17.38 -24.13 15.22
C SER A 95 -17.52 -24.50 16.72
N SER A 96 -17.13 -25.74 17.09
CA SER A 96 -17.11 -26.15 18.49
C SER A 96 -16.04 -25.43 19.29
N ARG A 97 -14.96 -25.08 18.66
CA ARG A 97 -13.85 -24.38 19.29
C ARG A 97 -14.16 -22.90 19.53
N VAL A 98 -14.71 -22.20 18.53
CA VAL A 98 -15.07 -20.77 18.65
C VAL A 98 -16.22 -20.56 19.62
N SER A 99 -17.12 -21.55 19.78
CA SER A 99 -18.20 -21.46 20.78
C SER A 99 -17.71 -21.39 22.25
N ARG A 100 -16.44 -21.77 22.50
CA ARG A 100 -15.78 -21.65 23.80
C ARG A 100 -15.01 -20.35 23.98
N GLY A 101 -14.95 -19.52 22.96
CA GLY A 101 -14.29 -18.22 22.94
C GLY A 101 -13.44 -17.99 21.68
N ALA A 102 -13.03 -16.77 21.49
CA ALA A 102 -12.16 -16.37 20.37
C ALA A 102 -10.83 -17.17 20.37
N ILE A 103 -10.35 -17.50 19.18
CA ILE A 103 -9.11 -18.24 18.98
C ILE A 103 -7.93 -17.26 18.92
N PRO A 104 -6.74 -17.62 19.46
CA PRO A 104 -5.56 -16.75 19.36
C PRO A 104 -5.25 -16.34 17.92
N VAL A 105 -4.97 -15.04 17.69
CA VAL A 105 -4.80 -14.45 16.35
C VAL A 105 -3.77 -15.20 15.51
N ARG A 106 -2.62 -15.56 16.11
CA ARG A 106 -1.56 -16.32 15.40
C ARG A 106 -2.07 -17.67 14.87
N GLU A 107 -2.90 -18.34 15.65
CA GLU A 107 -3.51 -19.61 15.27
C GLU A 107 -4.58 -19.43 14.18
N VAL A 108 -5.37 -18.33 14.23
CA VAL A 108 -6.35 -18.02 13.19
C VAL A 108 -5.65 -17.75 11.86
N VAL A 109 -4.51 -17.07 11.87
CA VAL A 109 -3.69 -16.84 10.67
C VAL A 109 -3.20 -18.16 10.08
N GLU A 110 -2.69 -19.10 10.90
CA GLU A 110 -2.28 -20.44 10.45
C GLU A 110 -3.44 -21.25 9.84
N ILE A 111 -4.62 -21.17 10.46
CA ILE A 111 -5.84 -21.79 9.94
C ILE A 111 -6.21 -21.20 8.58
N GLY A 112 -6.17 -19.87 8.49
CA GLY A 112 -6.50 -19.13 7.26
C GLY A 112 -5.61 -19.50 6.08
N ILE A 113 -4.30 -19.60 6.30
CA ILE A 113 -3.33 -20.03 5.27
C ILE A 113 -3.70 -21.42 4.75
N GLN A 114 -3.91 -22.39 5.66
CA GLN A 114 -4.20 -23.77 5.27
C GLN A 114 -5.54 -23.89 4.52
N VAL A 115 -6.56 -23.14 4.91
CA VAL A 115 -7.85 -23.12 4.21
C VAL A 115 -7.73 -22.45 2.84
N ALA A 116 -6.98 -21.35 2.74
CA ALA A 116 -6.74 -20.67 1.48
C ALA A 116 -5.97 -21.55 0.50
N ASP A 117 -4.94 -22.31 0.95
CA ASP A 117 -4.22 -23.28 0.12
C ASP A 117 -5.15 -24.41 -0.39
N ALA A 118 -6.08 -24.88 0.45
CA ALA A 118 -7.07 -25.86 0.05
C ALA A 118 -8.02 -25.32 -1.03
N LEU A 119 -8.46 -24.07 -0.88
CA LEU A 119 -9.32 -23.41 -1.85
C LEU A 119 -8.61 -23.14 -3.17
N ASP A 120 -7.34 -22.75 -3.14
CA ASP A 120 -6.55 -22.47 -4.36
C ASP A 120 -6.40 -23.74 -5.22
N GLU A 121 -6.10 -24.89 -4.59
CA GLU A 121 -6.07 -26.20 -5.25
C GLU A 121 -7.42 -26.54 -5.90
N ALA A 122 -8.54 -26.33 -5.20
CA ALA A 122 -9.87 -26.61 -5.71
C ALA A 122 -10.26 -25.67 -6.86
N HIS A 123 -10.03 -24.38 -6.68
CA HIS A 123 -10.35 -23.33 -7.68
C HIS A 123 -9.53 -23.51 -8.96
N SER A 124 -8.26 -23.90 -8.87
CA SER A 124 -7.41 -24.19 -10.03
C SER A 124 -7.98 -25.31 -10.93
N ARG A 125 -8.84 -26.17 -10.37
CA ARG A 125 -9.54 -27.27 -11.07
C ARG A 125 -11.00 -26.93 -11.40
N GLY A 126 -11.41 -25.67 -11.19
CA GLY A 126 -12.77 -25.23 -11.43
C GLY A 126 -13.81 -25.71 -10.40
N ILE A 127 -13.36 -26.19 -9.22
CA ILE A 127 -14.24 -26.66 -8.14
C ILE A 127 -14.42 -25.54 -7.12
N ILE A 128 -15.67 -25.14 -6.85
CA ILE A 128 -16.05 -24.11 -5.89
C ILE A 128 -16.73 -24.81 -4.72
N HIS A 129 -16.36 -24.44 -3.48
CA HIS A 129 -16.92 -25.10 -2.28
C HIS A 129 -18.35 -24.64 -1.96
N ARG A 130 -18.62 -23.32 -2.02
CA ARG A 130 -19.93 -22.67 -1.84
C ARG A 130 -20.57 -22.71 -0.45
N ASP A 131 -19.98 -23.41 0.51
CA ASP A 131 -20.44 -23.52 1.90
C ASP A 131 -19.28 -23.52 2.89
N ILE A 132 -18.30 -22.62 2.72
CA ILE A 132 -17.21 -22.41 3.67
C ILE A 132 -17.77 -21.80 4.94
N LYS A 133 -17.59 -22.47 6.07
CA LYS A 133 -18.00 -22.04 7.41
C LYS A 133 -17.23 -22.81 8.48
N SER A 134 -17.17 -22.31 9.70
CA SER A 134 -16.44 -22.94 10.81
C SER A 134 -16.89 -24.39 11.11
N ALA A 135 -18.15 -24.71 10.82
CA ALA A 135 -18.68 -26.09 10.96
C ALA A 135 -18.21 -27.07 9.88
N ASN A 136 -17.64 -26.60 8.77
CA ASN A 136 -17.05 -27.42 7.70
C ASN A 136 -15.53 -27.43 7.74
N LEU A 137 -14.92 -26.91 8.81
CA LEU A 137 -13.48 -26.89 9.04
C LEU A 137 -13.13 -27.65 10.31
N MET A 138 -12.21 -28.62 10.20
CA MET A 138 -11.79 -29.46 11.32
C MET A 138 -10.28 -29.31 11.52
N ARG A 139 -9.84 -29.15 12.77
CA ARG A 139 -8.42 -29.07 13.14
C ARG A 139 -8.01 -30.32 13.91
N THR A 140 -7.00 -30.99 13.42
CA THR A 140 -6.42 -32.16 14.11
C THR A 140 -5.58 -31.74 15.31
N GLU A 141 -5.27 -32.67 16.23
CA GLU A 141 -4.37 -32.40 17.36
C GLU A 141 -2.97 -31.92 16.92
N ARG A 142 -2.52 -32.31 15.72
CA ARG A 142 -1.23 -31.89 15.16
C ARG A 142 -1.27 -30.52 14.47
N GLY A 143 -2.41 -29.82 14.52
CA GLY A 143 -2.56 -28.50 13.95
C GLY A 143 -2.91 -28.47 12.45
N LEU A 144 -3.09 -29.61 11.79
CA LEU A 144 -3.52 -29.67 10.40
C LEU A 144 -5.01 -29.36 10.30
N VAL A 145 -5.37 -28.44 9.39
CA VAL A 145 -6.76 -28.08 9.11
C VAL A 145 -7.25 -28.88 7.91
N LYS A 146 -8.44 -29.43 8.02
CA LYS A 146 -9.13 -30.16 6.96
C LYS A 146 -10.44 -29.46 6.59
N VAL A 147 -10.61 -29.12 5.32
CA VAL A 147 -11.87 -28.64 4.75
C VAL A 147 -12.74 -29.87 4.42
N LEU A 148 -13.95 -29.87 4.95
CA LEU A 148 -14.93 -30.95 4.79
C LEU A 148 -15.97 -30.57 3.73
N ASP A 149 -16.60 -31.57 3.11
CA ASP A 149 -17.82 -31.44 2.28
C ASP A 149 -17.72 -30.52 1.05
N PHE A 150 -16.69 -30.62 0.24
CA PHE A 150 -16.57 -29.86 -1.03
C PHE A 150 -17.73 -30.12 -1.98
N GLY A 151 -18.37 -29.03 -2.45
CA GLY A 151 -19.31 -29.04 -3.58
C GLY A 151 -20.70 -29.63 -3.35
N LEU A 152 -20.98 -30.24 -2.19
CA LEU A 152 -22.24 -30.97 -1.95
C LEU A 152 -23.46 -30.09 -1.65
N ALA A 153 -23.29 -28.79 -1.44
CA ALA A 153 -24.33 -27.89 -0.90
C ALA A 153 -25.37 -27.37 -1.92
N LYS A 154 -25.05 -27.35 -3.22
CA LYS A 154 -25.87 -26.60 -4.22
C LYS A 154 -27.19 -27.27 -4.65
N PHE A 155 -27.36 -28.56 -4.45
CA PHE A 155 -28.42 -29.35 -5.11
C PHE A 155 -29.71 -29.52 -4.35
N ILE A 156 -29.81 -28.99 -3.14
CA ILE A 156 -31.06 -29.01 -2.38
C ILE A 156 -31.94 -27.77 -2.68
N SER A 157 -31.35 -26.75 -3.34
CA SER A 157 -32.05 -25.47 -3.63
C SER A 157 -32.31 -25.14 -5.12
N ASP A 158 -31.75 -25.88 -6.08
CA ASP A 158 -31.95 -25.62 -7.52
C ASP A 158 -33.13 -26.44 -8.11
N GLY A 159 -34.30 -26.30 -7.51
CA GLY A 159 -35.56 -26.55 -8.21
C GLY A 159 -35.92 -25.36 -9.11
N SER A 160 -35.53 -25.42 -10.42
CA SER A 160 -35.92 -24.50 -11.50
C SER A 160 -35.61 -23.00 -11.30
N ALA A 161 -34.58 -22.54 -12.03
CA ALA A 161 -34.11 -21.16 -12.09
C ALA A 161 -35.05 -20.17 -12.79
N ARG A 162 -36.35 -20.11 -12.46
CA ARG A 162 -37.26 -19.09 -13.02
C ARG A 162 -38.26 -18.43 -12.08
N ASP A 163 -38.53 -18.97 -10.87
CA ASP A 163 -39.53 -18.39 -9.97
C ASP A 163 -39.16 -18.57 -8.48
N VAL A 164 -38.06 -17.99 -8.04
CA VAL A 164 -37.81 -17.85 -6.59
C VAL A 164 -38.22 -16.45 -6.17
N THR A 165 -39.51 -16.26 -5.98
CA THR A 165 -40.05 -15.10 -5.25
C THR A 165 -39.64 -15.21 -3.76
N GLN A 166 -39.47 -14.08 -3.11
CA GLN A 166 -39.11 -13.87 -1.69
C GLN A 166 -39.86 -14.76 -0.67
N ALA A 167 -40.94 -15.40 -1.07
CA ALA A 167 -41.78 -16.28 -0.24
C ALA A 167 -41.21 -17.72 -0.10
N GLN A 168 -40.31 -18.19 -0.97
CA GLN A 168 -39.77 -19.55 -0.90
C GLN A 168 -38.49 -19.67 -0.07
N MET A 169 -37.80 -18.57 0.24
CA MET A 169 -36.65 -18.54 1.15
C MET A 169 -37.02 -18.81 2.62
N THR A 170 -38.28 -18.70 2.98
CA THR A 170 -38.78 -18.86 4.37
C THR A 170 -39.33 -20.25 4.70
N MET A 171 -39.42 -21.19 3.76
CA MET A 171 -40.18 -22.42 3.96
C MET A 171 -39.44 -23.76 3.82
N ALA A 172 -38.13 -23.83 3.85
CA ALA A 172 -37.46 -25.14 3.87
C ALA A 172 -36.19 -25.13 4.71
N GLY A 173 -36.32 -25.22 6.03
CA GLY A 173 -35.25 -25.77 6.90
C GLY A 173 -33.85 -25.12 6.85
N MET A 174 -33.71 -23.88 6.39
CA MET A 174 -32.47 -23.15 6.45
C MET A 174 -32.17 -22.78 7.91
N VAL A 175 -31.22 -23.43 8.51
CA VAL A 175 -30.73 -23.10 9.85
C VAL A 175 -30.14 -21.71 9.81
N VAL A 176 -30.57 -20.81 10.67
CA VAL A 176 -30.14 -19.40 10.80
C VAL A 176 -28.61 -19.22 10.69
N GLY A 177 -27.82 -20.21 11.08
CA GLY A 177 -26.34 -20.17 11.06
C GLY A 177 -25.67 -20.24 9.67
N THR A 178 -26.32 -20.74 8.62
CA THR A 178 -25.66 -20.87 7.29
C THR A 178 -25.74 -19.56 6.47
N VAL A 179 -26.76 -18.75 6.70
CA VAL A 179 -26.95 -17.47 5.97
C VAL A 179 -25.83 -16.47 6.26
N SER A 180 -25.27 -16.49 7.47
CA SER A 180 -24.25 -15.53 7.93
C SER A 180 -22.91 -15.61 7.19
N TYR A 181 -22.64 -16.69 6.44
CA TYR A 181 -21.39 -16.88 5.67
C TYR A 181 -21.57 -16.62 4.17
N MET A 182 -22.80 -16.34 3.71
CA MET A 182 -23.08 -16.16 2.28
C MET A 182 -22.45 -14.87 1.75
N ALA A 183 -21.92 -14.95 0.52
CA ALA A 183 -21.50 -13.77 -0.21
C ALA A 183 -22.74 -12.99 -0.74
N PRO A 184 -22.64 -11.65 -0.96
CA PRO A 184 -23.72 -10.82 -1.48
C PRO A 184 -24.38 -11.36 -2.76
N GLU A 185 -23.58 -11.83 -3.73
CA GLU A 185 -24.06 -12.41 -4.98
C GLU A 185 -24.81 -13.74 -4.79
N GLN A 186 -24.42 -14.53 -3.77
CA GLN A 186 -25.19 -15.75 -3.39
C GLN A 186 -26.56 -15.37 -2.79
N ALA A 187 -26.58 -14.39 -1.89
CA ALA A 187 -27.80 -13.89 -1.26
C ALA A 187 -28.77 -13.29 -2.29
N LEU A 188 -28.24 -12.68 -3.37
CA LEU A 188 -29.03 -12.10 -4.46
C LEU A 188 -29.40 -13.10 -5.55
N GLY A 189 -28.96 -14.38 -5.48
CA GLY A 189 -29.21 -15.37 -6.52
C GLY A 189 -28.54 -15.03 -7.87
N ARG A 190 -27.46 -14.26 -7.87
CA ARG A 190 -26.70 -13.89 -9.08
C ARG A 190 -25.77 -15.02 -9.50
N ALA A 191 -25.18 -14.89 -10.71
CA ALA A 191 -24.11 -15.79 -11.14
C ALA A 191 -22.93 -15.70 -10.16
N ILE A 192 -22.45 -16.85 -9.70
CA ILE A 192 -21.37 -16.98 -8.73
C ILE A 192 -20.12 -17.60 -9.35
N ASP A 193 -18.96 -17.20 -8.88
CA ASP A 193 -17.68 -17.82 -9.18
C ASP A 193 -16.93 -18.19 -7.87
N HIS A 194 -15.65 -18.58 -7.98
CA HIS A 194 -14.83 -19.01 -6.85
C HIS A 194 -14.63 -17.93 -5.76
N ARG A 195 -14.86 -16.65 -6.04
CA ARG A 195 -14.71 -15.54 -5.10
C ARG A 195 -15.75 -15.56 -3.98
N VAL A 196 -16.83 -16.33 -4.10
CA VAL A 196 -17.78 -16.56 -2.99
C VAL A 196 -17.11 -17.27 -1.82
N ASP A 197 -16.20 -18.23 -2.11
CA ASP A 197 -15.45 -18.94 -1.07
C ASP A 197 -14.45 -18.01 -0.35
N LEU A 198 -13.89 -17.02 -1.06
CA LEU A 198 -12.98 -16.03 -0.49
C LEU A 198 -13.71 -15.08 0.48
N PHE A 199 -14.94 -14.69 0.15
CA PHE A 199 -15.79 -13.94 1.07
C PHE A 199 -16.12 -14.76 2.32
N SER A 200 -16.56 -16.01 2.13
CA SER A 200 -16.91 -16.90 3.24
C SER A 200 -15.69 -17.19 4.14
N LEU A 201 -14.47 -17.31 3.57
CA LEU A 201 -13.23 -17.40 4.33
C LEU A 201 -13.00 -16.14 5.17
N GLY A 202 -13.24 -14.95 4.62
CA GLY A 202 -13.19 -13.69 5.37
C GLY A 202 -14.13 -13.68 6.57
N VAL A 203 -15.36 -14.18 6.41
CA VAL A 203 -16.34 -14.32 7.51
C VAL A 203 -15.82 -15.31 8.57
N VAL A 204 -15.29 -16.46 8.17
CA VAL A 204 -14.72 -17.45 9.08
C VAL A 204 -13.57 -16.85 9.89
N LEU A 205 -12.62 -16.18 9.25
CA LEU A 205 -11.49 -15.57 9.94
C LEU A 205 -11.96 -14.53 10.97
N PHE A 206 -12.94 -13.71 10.59
CA PHE A 206 -13.54 -12.75 11.52
C PHE A 206 -14.17 -13.45 12.73
N GLU A 207 -15.00 -14.49 12.48
CA GLU A 207 -15.65 -15.28 13.54
C GLU A 207 -14.63 -15.90 14.49
N LEU A 208 -13.58 -16.54 13.95
CA LEU A 208 -12.58 -17.22 14.77
C LEU A 208 -11.80 -16.25 15.68
N MET A 209 -11.52 -15.02 15.21
CA MET A 209 -10.77 -14.01 15.97
C MET A 209 -11.62 -13.31 17.03
N THR A 210 -12.91 -13.11 16.76
CA THR A 210 -13.77 -12.26 17.59
C THR A 210 -14.80 -13.04 18.39
N GLY A 211 -15.09 -14.28 18.02
CA GLY A 211 -16.22 -15.06 18.54
C GLY A 211 -17.59 -14.51 18.07
N ARG A 212 -17.63 -13.63 17.07
CA ARG A 212 -18.84 -12.94 16.55
C ARG A 212 -18.91 -13.04 15.04
N MET A 213 -20.10 -12.83 14.49
CA MET A 213 -20.27 -12.68 13.04
C MET A 213 -20.01 -11.23 12.58
N PRO A 214 -19.44 -11.01 11.39
CA PRO A 214 -19.23 -9.66 10.86
C PRO A 214 -20.56 -8.95 10.51
N PHE A 215 -21.61 -9.72 10.21
CA PHE A 215 -22.95 -9.25 9.89
C PHE A 215 -23.94 -9.94 10.83
N GLU A 216 -24.38 -9.24 11.86
CA GLU A 216 -25.31 -9.73 12.86
C GLU A 216 -26.76 -9.33 12.48
N GLY A 217 -27.76 -10.09 12.93
CA GLY A 217 -29.17 -9.80 12.75
C GLY A 217 -30.04 -10.80 13.52
N THR A 218 -31.26 -10.38 13.88
CA THR A 218 -32.20 -11.22 14.62
C THR A 218 -33.01 -12.15 13.71
N THR A 219 -33.04 -11.84 12.43
CA THR A 219 -33.74 -12.63 11.40
C THR A 219 -32.85 -12.90 10.20
N PRO A 220 -33.05 -13.99 9.45
CA PRO A 220 -32.30 -14.25 8.21
C PRO A 220 -32.39 -13.08 7.19
N THR A 221 -33.50 -12.39 7.11
CA THR A 221 -33.69 -11.24 6.20
C THR A 221 -32.80 -10.05 6.64
N GLU A 222 -32.73 -9.78 7.93
CA GLU A 222 -31.88 -8.72 8.49
C GLU A 222 -30.40 -9.04 8.28
N ILE A 223 -29.99 -10.31 8.47
CA ILE A 223 -28.62 -10.76 8.19
C ILE A 223 -28.28 -10.55 6.70
N ILE A 224 -29.19 -10.92 5.78
CA ILE A 224 -29.00 -10.71 4.34
C ILE A 224 -28.88 -9.21 4.03
N ASP A 225 -29.74 -8.38 4.59
CA ASP A 225 -29.68 -6.92 4.36
C ASP A 225 -28.34 -6.34 4.82
N ASN A 226 -27.84 -6.76 5.98
CA ASN A 226 -26.53 -6.34 6.49
C ASN A 226 -25.37 -6.88 5.63
N ILE A 227 -25.46 -8.11 5.11
CA ILE A 227 -24.48 -8.64 4.13
C ILE A 227 -24.44 -7.79 2.87
N LEU A 228 -25.57 -7.25 2.42
CA LEU A 228 -25.67 -6.48 1.19
C LEU A 228 -25.21 -5.01 1.35
N HIS A 229 -25.49 -4.40 2.50
CA HIS A 229 -25.39 -2.95 2.64
C HIS A 229 -24.45 -2.47 3.74
N GLU A 230 -24.25 -3.25 4.83
CA GLU A 230 -23.44 -2.81 5.96
C GLU A 230 -21.95 -3.15 5.77
N GLN A 231 -21.08 -2.24 6.21
CA GLN A 231 -19.64 -2.51 6.32
C GLN A 231 -19.33 -3.20 7.66
N PRO A 232 -18.55 -4.29 7.66
CA PRO A 232 -18.22 -4.96 8.90
C PRO A 232 -17.30 -4.10 9.78
N VAL A 233 -17.51 -4.16 11.07
CA VAL A 233 -16.60 -3.53 12.05
C VAL A 233 -15.27 -4.29 12.04
N SER A 234 -14.13 -3.58 12.04
CA SER A 234 -12.81 -4.22 12.03
C SER A 234 -12.61 -5.15 13.25
N PRO A 235 -12.05 -6.36 13.05
CA PRO A 235 -11.75 -7.31 14.14
C PRO A 235 -10.96 -6.73 15.31
N SER A 236 -10.02 -5.81 15.04
CA SER A 236 -9.20 -5.12 16.05
C SER A 236 -10.02 -4.34 17.10
N ARG A 237 -11.25 -3.96 16.77
CA ARG A 237 -12.17 -3.34 17.76
C ARG A 237 -12.68 -4.30 18.82
N TYR A 238 -12.68 -5.60 18.54
CA TYR A 238 -13.11 -6.65 19.46
C TYR A 238 -11.91 -7.32 20.16
N THR A 239 -10.79 -7.44 19.44
CA THR A 239 -9.61 -8.16 19.89
C THR A 239 -8.35 -7.32 19.65
N ALA A 240 -7.82 -6.70 20.69
CA ALA A 240 -6.65 -5.80 20.61
C ALA A 240 -5.36 -6.46 20.06
N ALA A 241 -5.30 -7.79 20.01
CA ALA A 241 -4.18 -8.53 19.47
C ALA A 241 -4.18 -8.62 17.91
N VAL A 242 -5.25 -8.17 17.25
CA VAL A 242 -5.37 -8.21 15.78
C VAL A 242 -4.54 -7.07 15.19
N PRO A 243 -3.51 -7.36 14.35
CA PRO A 243 -2.73 -6.33 13.69
C PRO A 243 -3.54 -5.66 12.55
N ALA A 244 -3.17 -4.43 12.21
CA ALA A 244 -3.86 -3.66 11.17
C ALA A 244 -3.77 -4.32 9.78
N SER A 245 -2.69 -5.05 9.50
CA SER A 245 -2.52 -5.86 8.30
C SER A 245 -3.61 -6.93 8.16
N LEU A 246 -4.01 -7.56 9.28
CA LEU A 246 -5.06 -8.58 9.29
C LEU A 246 -6.46 -7.95 9.15
N ASP A 247 -6.71 -6.77 9.74
CA ASP A 247 -7.93 -6.01 9.51
C ASP A 247 -8.11 -5.68 8.01
N ALA A 248 -7.04 -5.29 7.33
CA ALA A 248 -7.06 -4.99 5.88
C ALA A 248 -7.38 -6.23 5.04
N ILE A 249 -6.82 -7.41 5.39
CA ILE A 249 -7.12 -8.68 4.72
C ILE A 249 -8.60 -9.02 4.86
N ILE A 250 -9.15 -8.91 6.07
CA ILE A 250 -10.56 -9.19 6.33
C ILE A 250 -11.46 -8.22 5.59
N ALA A 251 -11.15 -6.92 5.63
CA ALA A 251 -11.91 -5.90 4.92
C ALA A 251 -11.97 -6.18 3.41
N ARG A 252 -10.82 -6.50 2.78
CA ARG A 252 -10.73 -6.84 1.36
C ARG A 252 -11.49 -8.15 1.03
N ALA A 253 -11.41 -9.17 1.88
CA ALA A 253 -12.15 -10.41 1.68
C ALA A 253 -13.67 -10.19 1.75
N LEU A 254 -14.14 -9.27 2.60
CA LEU A 254 -15.55 -8.96 2.84
C LEU A 254 -16.11 -7.84 1.94
N GLU A 255 -15.37 -7.40 0.91
CA GLU A 255 -15.87 -6.44 -0.08
C GLU A 255 -17.15 -6.93 -0.75
N LYS A 256 -18.11 -6.01 -0.97
CA LYS A 256 -19.43 -6.36 -1.48
C LYS A 256 -19.38 -6.74 -2.97
N ASP A 257 -18.61 -5.98 -3.74
CA ASP A 257 -18.39 -6.28 -5.16
C ASP A 257 -17.24 -7.30 -5.31
N PRO A 258 -17.47 -8.45 -5.96
CA PRO A 258 -16.42 -9.44 -6.20
C PRO A 258 -15.19 -8.91 -6.95
N ALA A 259 -15.32 -7.81 -7.70
CA ALA A 259 -14.21 -7.22 -8.44
C ALA A 259 -13.16 -6.58 -7.51
N PHE A 260 -13.55 -6.14 -6.32
CA PHE A 260 -12.66 -5.52 -5.33
C PHE A 260 -12.15 -6.50 -4.28
N ARG A 261 -12.63 -7.75 -4.28
CA ARG A 261 -12.13 -8.81 -3.40
C ARG A 261 -10.78 -9.34 -3.87
N TYR A 262 -10.24 -10.27 -3.12
CA TYR A 262 -9.19 -11.16 -3.60
C TYR A 262 -9.66 -11.91 -4.85
N GLN A 263 -8.78 -12.04 -5.84
CA GLN A 263 -9.12 -12.74 -7.08
C GLN A 263 -8.73 -14.23 -7.02
N HIS A 264 -7.75 -14.59 -6.18
CA HIS A 264 -7.30 -15.96 -5.96
C HIS A 264 -7.09 -16.23 -4.48
N ALA A 265 -7.31 -17.47 -4.04
CA ALA A 265 -7.11 -17.87 -2.66
C ALA A 265 -5.64 -17.81 -2.25
N SER A 266 -4.72 -18.09 -3.17
CA SER A 266 -3.27 -17.93 -2.98
C SER A 266 -2.85 -16.50 -2.60
N GLU A 267 -3.60 -15.47 -3.00
CA GLU A 267 -3.35 -14.11 -2.55
C GLU A 267 -3.62 -13.95 -1.04
N ILE A 268 -4.73 -14.53 -0.56
CA ILE A 268 -5.06 -14.54 0.88
C ILE A 268 -4.00 -15.31 1.66
N ALA A 269 -3.59 -16.51 1.18
CA ALA A 269 -2.57 -17.33 1.84
C ALA A 269 -1.25 -16.56 1.98
N ARG A 270 -0.81 -15.87 0.93
CA ARG A 270 0.41 -15.07 0.93
C ARG A 270 0.31 -13.90 1.92
N ASP A 271 -0.79 -13.14 1.89
CA ASP A 271 -0.96 -11.96 2.74
C ASP A 271 -1.09 -12.36 4.22
N LEU A 272 -1.75 -13.48 4.51
CA LEU A 272 -1.77 -14.08 5.85
C LEU A 272 -0.38 -14.60 6.27
N GLY A 273 0.43 -15.10 5.33
CA GLY A 273 1.83 -15.48 5.59
C GLY A 273 2.66 -14.30 6.08
N GLN A 274 2.50 -13.12 5.47
CA GLN A 274 3.16 -11.89 5.92
C GLN A 274 2.72 -11.48 7.33
N VAL A 275 1.42 -11.62 7.64
CA VAL A 275 0.91 -11.37 9.00
C VAL A 275 1.48 -12.38 10.00
N ALA A 276 1.66 -13.65 9.61
CA ALA A 276 2.30 -14.65 10.43
C ALA A 276 3.73 -14.22 10.82
N ASP A 277 4.51 -13.81 9.83
CA ASP A 277 5.88 -13.31 10.03
C ASP A 277 5.89 -12.05 10.90
N GLU A 278 4.94 -11.14 10.72
CA GLU A 278 4.77 -9.94 11.57
C GLU A 278 4.53 -10.33 13.04
N ILE A 279 3.62 -11.27 13.30
CA ILE A 279 3.31 -11.75 14.67
C ILE A 279 4.51 -12.48 15.27
N ASP A 280 5.20 -13.31 14.51
CA ASP A 280 6.36 -14.09 14.97
C ASP A 280 7.55 -13.18 15.28
N ASN A 281 7.80 -12.17 14.43
CA ASN A 281 8.81 -11.15 14.67
C ASN A 281 8.49 -10.30 15.92
N ALA A 282 7.22 -9.96 16.14
CA ALA A 282 6.78 -9.30 17.37
C ALA A 282 6.96 -10.18 18.62
N THR A 283 6.83 -11.49 18.48
CA THR A 283 7.00 -12.45 19.58
C THR A 283 8.47 -12.78 19.81
N ALA A 284 9.27 -12.94 18.75
CA ALA A 284 10.73 -13.15 18.84
C ALA A 284 11.44 -11.93 19.45
N GLY A 285 10.97 -10.72 19.18
CA GLY A 285 11.46 -9.50 19.83
C GLY A 285 11.23 -9.46 21.34
N ARG A 286 10.28 -10.25 21.87
CA ARG A 286 10.08 -10.43 23.32
C ARG A 286 11.04 -11.46 23.95
N ILE A 287 11.51 -12.45 23.19
CA ILE A 287 12.38 -13.54 23.71
C ILE A 287 13.87 -13.17 23.54
N SER A 288 14.22 -12.34 22.53
CA SER A 288 15.62 -12.01 22.20
C SER A 288 16.23 -10.83 22.97
N ARG A 289 15.60 -10.35 24.05
CA ARG A 289 16.14 -9.27 24.88
C ARG A 289 17.36 -9.67 25.75
N THR A 290 17.96 -10.83 25.52
CA THR A 290 19.12 -11.28 26.33
C THR A 290 20.42 -11.42 25.56
N THR A 291 20.51 -11.23 24.22
CA THR A 291 21.81 -11.22 23.53
C THR A 291 21.78 -10.38 22.24
N ALA A 292 22.65 -9.37 22.23
CA ALA A 292 23.25 -8.65 21.11
C ALA A 292 22.40 -7.66 20.30
N ALA A 293 22.68 -6.43 20.60
CA ALA A 293 22.69 -5.16 19.89
C ALA A 293 22.64 -5.16 18.35
N VAL A 294 21.90 -4.09 17.85
CA VAL A 294 21.93 -3.44 16.54
C VAL A 294 20.99 -4.03 15.50
N THR A 295 19.69 -3.77 15.64
CA THR A 295 18.75 -3.40 14.59
C THR A 295 17.67 -2.50 15.19
N ALA A 296 17.26 -1.44 14.49
CA ALA A 296 16.40 -0.37 14.98
C ALA A 296 15.13 -0.92 15.66
N GLY A 297 15.07 -0.78 16.98
CA GLY A 297 13.84 -0.94 17.78
C GLY A 297 12.84 0.18 17.46
N PRO A 298 11.59 0.12 17.97
CA PRO A 298 10.70 1.27 17.94
C PRO A 298 11.51 2.47 18.42
N LEU A 299 11.45 3.57 17.68
CA LEU A 299 12.17 4.80 18.00
C LEU A 299 11.79 5.20 19.43
N GLU A 300 12.61 4.78 20.41
CA GLU A 300 12.37 5.14 21.80
C GLU A 300 12.35 6.67 21.84
N ARG A 301 11.19 7.25 22.24
CA ARG A 301 10.96 8.69 22.35
C ARG A 301 10.81 9.43 21.00
N SER A 302 10.05 8.88 20.06
CA SER A 302 9.71 9.54 18.80
C SER A 302 8.44 10.40 18.91
N VAL A 303 8.47 11.57 18.26
CA VAL A 303 7.38 12.56 18.28
C VAL A 303 6.97 12.93 16.87
N ALA A 304 5.67 12.88 16.56
CA ALA A 304 5.10 13.43 15.34
C ALA A 304 4.31 14.72 15.68
N VAL A 305 4.60 15.81 14.99
CA VAL A 305 3.87 17.08 15.14
C VAL A 305 2.88 17.24 14.00
N MET A 306 1.59 17.27 14.31
CA MET A 306 0.54 17.48 13.31
C MET A 306 0.39 18.95 12.94
N THR A 307 -0.18 19.24 11.78
CA THR A 307 -0.57 20.62 11.42
C THR A 307 -1.69 21.07 12.35
N PHE A 308 -1.57 22.28 12.88
CA PHE A 308 -2.57 22.83 13.80
C PHE A 308 -3.82 23.29 13.05
N SER A 309 -4.99 22.91 13.54
CA SER A 309 -6.27 23.19 12.89
C SER A 309 -6.72 24.62 13.07
N ASN A 310 -7.14 25.26 11.98
CA ASN A 310 -7.79 26.58 12.01
C ASN A 310 -9.23 26.45 12.50
N ILE A 311 -9.49 26.77 13.77
CA ILE A 311 -10.82 26.65 14.39
C ILE A 311 -11.79 27.72 13.90
N THR A 312 -11.27 28.93 13.60
CA THR A 312 -12.06 30.05 13.08
C THR A 312 -12.45 29.86 11.60
N ARG A 313 -11.76 28.98 10.87
CA ARG A 313 -11.96 28.70 9.44
C ARG A 313 -11.82 29.93 8.54
N GLU A 314 -11.08 30.94 8.97
CA GLU A 314 -10.73 32.07 8.13
C GLU A 314 -9.54 31.70 7.23
N PRO A 315 -9.71 31.55 5.90
CA PRO A 315 -8.65 31.07 5.02
C PRO A 315 -7.38 31.94 5.03
N ALA A 316 -7.52 33.22 5.34
CA ALA A 316 -6.38 34.12 5.46
C ALA A 316 -5.40 33.74 6.56
N ASP A 317 -5.85 33.00 7.56
CA ASP A 317 -5.07 32.57 8.72
C ASP A 317 -4.53 31.12 8.63
N ASP A 318 -4.83 30.37 7.56
CA ASP A 318 -4.44 28.94 7.44
C ASP A 318 -2.92 28.70 7.53
N TRP A 319 -2.12 29.71 7.19
CA TRP A 319 -0.66 29.66 7.32
C TRP A 319 -0.17 29.44 8.77
N ILE A 320 -0.94 29.94 9.79
CA ILE A 320 -0.57 29.88 11.21
C ILE A 320 -0.37 28.41 11.64
N GLY A 321 -1.30 27.51 11.26
CA GLY A 321 -1.23 26.11 11.64
C GLY A 321 -0.06 25.36 11.02
N THR A 322 0.29 25.71 9.79
CA THR A 322 1.48 25.18 9.11
C THR A 322 2.75 25.73 9.76
N GLY A 323 2.82 27.05 9.95
CA GLY A 323 3.96 27.71 10.58
C GLY A 323 4.26 27.13 11.96
N ILE A 324 3.27 27.07 12.87
CA ILE A 324 3.46 26.47 14.21
C ILE A 324 4.02 25.06 14.11
N ALA A 325 3.47 24.22 13.24
CA ALA A 325 3.91 22.83 13.14
C ALA A 325 5.35 22.70 12.58
N GLU A 326 5.76 23.57 11.64
CA GLU A 326 7.14 23.61 11.14
C GLU A 326 8.12 24.02 12.25
N THR A 327 7.86 25.15 12.93
CA THR A 327 8.72 25.65 14.00
C THR A 327 8.80 24.64 15.15
N VAL A 328 7.67 24.18 15.69
CA VAL A 328 7.66 23.20 16.80
C VAL A 328 8.40 21.92 16.41
N SER A 329 8.28 21.46 15.16
CA SER A 329 9.04 20.28 14.70
C SER A 329 10.53 20.55 14.61
N SER A 330 10.93 21.76 14.15
CA SER A 330 12.33 22.18 14.06
C SER A 330 12.97 22.26 15.45
N ASP A 331 12.34 22.96 16.37
CA ASP A 331 12.88 23.21 17.70
C ASP A 331 12.96 21.92 18.55
N LEU A 332 11.95 21.04 18.43
CA LEU A 332 12.00 19.73 19.10
C LEU A 332 13.16 18.86 18.60
N LYS A 333 13.69 19.06 17.36
CA LYS A 333 14.85 18.32 16.84
C LYS A 333 16.14 18.66 17.58
N SER A 334 16.27 19.88 18.13
CA SER A 334 17.45 20.27 18.90
C SER A 334 17.54 19.57 20.26
N ILE A 335 16.44 18.94 20.72
CA ILE A 335 16.36 18.33 22.05
C ILE A 335 16.96 16.92 22.01
N HIS A 336 18.03 16.73 22.79
CA HIS A 336 18.75 15.45 22.85
C HIS A 336 17.87 14.33 23.41
N GLY A 337 17.87 13.19 22.75
CA GLY A 337 17.12 11.99 23.15
C GLY A 337 15.65 11.98 22.67
N LEU A 338 15.26 12.94 21.81
CA LEU A 338 14.02 12.88 21.04
C LEU A 338 14.32 12.59 19.57
N THR A 339 13.53 11.76 18.95
CA THR A 339 13.51 11.55 17.50
C THR A 339 12.27 12.21 16.93
N ILE A 340 12.46 13.26 16.15
CA ILE A 340 11.32 13.98 15.55
C ILE A 340 11.03 13.40 14.17
N ILE A 341 9.81 12.92 13.99
CA ILE A 341 9.34 12.41 12.71
C ILE A 341 9.26 13.57 11.71
N GLY A 342 10.05 13.48 10.64
CA GLY A 342 10.17 14.52 9.63
C GLY A 342 8.82 14.96 9.06
N ARG A 343 8.66 16.28 8.83
CA ARG A 343 7.41 16.88 8.36
C ARG A 343 6.90 16.26 7.05
N ALA A 344 7.80 15.92 6.13
CA ALA A 344 7.43 15.25 4.87
C ALA A 344 6.69 13.93 5.14
N ARG A 345 7.19 13.12 6.07
CA ARG A 345 6.60 11.84 6.47
C ARG A 345 5.22 12.02 7.14
N VAL A 346 5.06 13.06 7.98
CA VAL A 346 3.77 13.41 8.57
C VAL A 346 2.76 13.81 7.49
N TYR A 347 3.19 14.58 6.49
CA TYR A 347 2.32 14.97 5.36
C TYR A 347 1.95 13.79 4.48
N ASP A 348 2.89 12.90 4.19
CA ASP A 348 2.62 11.70 3.40
C ASP A 348 1.55 10.84 4.09
N ALA A 349 1.63 10.69 5.41
CA ALA A 349 0.62 9.98 6.19
C ALA A 349 -0.75 10.69 6.25
N LEU A 350 -0.76 12.03 6.27
CA LEU A 350 -1.99 12.83 6.27
C LEU A 350 -2.71 12.85 4.91
N ARG A 351 -1.97 12.76 3.80
CA ARG A 351 -2.53 12.80 2.43
C ARG A 351 -3.52 11.66 2.17
N ASN A 352 -3.32 10.53 2.81
CA ASN A 352 -4.14 9.33 2.65
C ASN A 352 -5.49 9.39 3.39
N LEU A 353 -5.84 10.53 3.97
CA LEU A 353 -7.06 10.71 4.75
C LEU A 353 -7.93 11.79 4.08
N SER A 354 -9.22 11.51 3.95
CA SER A 354 -10.19 12.41 3.29
C SER A 354 -10.22 13.81 3.91
N THR A 355 -10.33 14.83 3.07
CA THR A 355 -10.28 16.27 3.35
C THR A 355 -11.28 16.82 4.36
N ASP A 356 -12.31 16.07 4.74
CA ASP A 356 -13.36 16.50 5.69
C ASP A 356 -13.06 16.15 7.17
N ALA A 357 -11.96 15.49 7.43
CA ALA A 357 -11.57 15.17 8.79
C ALA A 357 -10.87 16.36 9.46
N HIS A 358 -11.64 17.23 10.12
CA HIS A 358 -11.06 17.95 11.27
C HIS A 358 -10.37 16.90 12.13
N LEU A 359 -9.05 17.05 12.36
CA LEU A 359 -8.24 16.11 13.13
C LEU A 359 -8.91 15.88 14.50
N LYS A 360 -9.77 14.88 14.57
CA LYS A 360 -10.24 14.36 15.84
C LYS A 360 -9.04 13.67 16.50
N ASP A 361 -8.93 13.73 17.81
CA ASP A 361 -7.83 13.11 18.56
C ASP A 361 -7.62 11.63 18.18
N SER A 362 -8.70 10.90 17.85
CA SER A 362 -8.62 9.52 17.35
C SER A 362 -7.84 9.37 16.04
N LEU A 363 -8.02 10.30 15.10
CA LEU A 363 -7.33 10.28 13.81
C LEU A 363 -5.83 10.57 13.98
N ALA A 364 -5.48 11.49 14.87
CA ALA A 364 -4.09 11.81 15.17
C ALA A 364 -3.35 10.62 15.81
N ILE A 365 -4.03 9.86 16.65
CA ILE A 365 -3.50 8.62 17.24
C ILE A 365 -3.26 7.57 16.16
N ASP A 366 -4.19 7.40 15.21
CA ASP A 366 -4.05 6.44 14.12
C ASP A 366 -2.89 6.83 13.18
N ILE A 367 -2.74 8.13 12.86
CA ILE A 367 -1.58 8.63 12.11
C ILE A 367 -0.29 8.41 12.90
N GLY A 368 -0.25 8.74 14.19
CA GLY A 368 0.91 8.54 15.04
C GLY A 368 1.33 7.06 15.09
N ARG A 369 0.36 6.14 15.18
CA ARG A 369 0.62 4.69 15.13
C ARG A 369 1.21 4.27 13.78
N ARG A 370 0.65 4.75 12.67
CA ARG A 370 1.15 4.50 11.31
C ARG A 370 2.56 5.02 11.11
N LEU A 371 2.88 6.16 11.71
CA LEU A 371 4.21 6.76 11.68
C LEU A 371 5.23 6.06 12.60
N GLY A 372 4.79 5.16 13.47
CA GLY A 372 5.64 4.56 14.52
C GLY A 372 6.04 5.56 15.60
N ALA A 373 5.26 6.62 15.81
CA ALA A 373 5.53 7.61 16.83
C ALA A 373 5.21 7.07 18.24
N THR A 374 6.00 7.48 19.23
CA THR A 374 5.69 7.25 20.64
C THR A 374 4.65 8.27 21.11
N TRP A 375 4.79 9.51 20.67
CA TRP A 375 3.87 10.60 20.96
C TRP A 375 3.44 11.35 19.71
N VAL A 376 2.26 11.93 19.77
CA VAL A 376 1.78 12.87 18.76
C VAL A 376 1.43 14.20 19.42
N VAL A 377 1.84 15.28 18.78
CA VAL A 377 1.43 16.65 19.16
C VAL A 377 0.35 17.08 18.19
N VAL A 378 -0.83 17.35 18.73
CA VAL A 378 -1.99 17.85 17.98
C VAL A 378 -2.41 19.19 18.53
N GLY A 379 -3.04 20.02 17.72
CA GLY A 379 -3.47 21.33 18.21
C GLY A 379 -4.40 22.06 17.27
N GLY A 380 -4.85 23.20 17.74
CA GLY A 380 -5.64 24.14 16.96
C GLY A 380 -5.40 25.57 17.42
N TYR A 381 -5.75 26.50 16.57
CA TYR A 381 -5.66 27.92 16.88
C TYR A 381 -6.94 28.67 16.50
N GLN A 382 -7.14 29.79 17.20
CA GLN A 382 -8.21 30.76 16.96
C GLN A 382 -7.59 32.14 16.90
N ARG A 383 -7.84 32.89 15.84
CA ARG A 383 -7.43 34.30 15.75
C ARG A 383 -8.65 35.18 15.83
N MET A 384 -8.59 36.21 16.68
CA MET A 384 -9.59 37.24 16.83
C MET A 384 -8.86 38.59 16.79
N ALA A 385 -8.92 39.28 15.64
CA ALA A 385 -8.15 40.47 15.35
C ALA A 385 -6.63 40.25 15.54
N SER A 386 -5.99 40.96 16.48
CA SER A 386 -4.55 40.80 16.76
C SER A 386 -4.23 39.71 17.78
N VAL A 387 -5.24 39.06 18.38
CA VAL A 387 -5.03 38.04 19.43
C VAL A 387 -5.15 36.62 18.82
N VAL A 388 -4.19 35.76 19.12
CA VAL A 388 -4.20 34.37 18.76
C VAL A 388 -4.24 33.53 20.05
N ARG A 389 -5.15 32.57 20.05
CA ARG A 389 -5.20 31.51 21.06
C ARG A 389 -4.74 30.22 20.42
N ILE A 390 -3.73 29.55 20.98
CA ILE A 390 -3.20 28.28 20.52
C ILE A 390 -3.46 27.23 21.60
N THR A 391 -3.96 26.07 21.18
CA THR A 391 -4.09 24.90 22.05
C THR A 391 -3.24 23.78 21.46
N ALA A 392 -2.37 23.17 22.27
CA ALA A 392 -1.57 22.01 21.89
C ALA A 392 -1.80 20.88 22.89
N THR A 393 -1.87 19.66 22.39
CA THR A 393 -2.08 18.46 23.21
C THR A 393 -1.05 17.42 22.82
N VAL A 394 -0.37 16.85 23.81
CA VAL A 394 0.56 15.72 23.67
C VAL A 394 -0.18 14.45 24.01
N VAL A 395 -0.23 13.50 23.09
CA VAL A 395 -0.92 12.22 23.26
C VAL A 395 0.08 11.08 23.11
N GLU A 396 0.12 10.19 24.08
CA GLU A 396 0.90 8.96 24.01
C GLU A 396 0.17 7.92 23.15
N ILE A 397 0.82 7.41 22.11
CA ILE A 397 0.18 6.55 21.11
C ILE A 397 -0.19 5.17 21.67
N ALA A 398 0.65 4.62 22.55
CA ALA A 398 0.46 3.27 23.09
C ALA A 398 -0.81 3.16 23.97
N THR A 399 -1.11 4.21 24.73
CA THR A 399 -2.22 4.24 25.69
C THR A 399 -3.40 5.08 25.22
N GLY A 400 -3.18 5.97 24.24
CA GLY A 400 -4.13 7.03 23.89
C GLY A 400 -4.28 8.11 24.96
N ALA A 401 -3.43 8.10 25.99
CA ALA A 401 -3.51 9.04 27.11
C ALA A 401 -2.98 10.41 26.71
N VAL A 402 -3.71 11.46 27.09
CA VAL A 402 -3.24 12.83 27.03
C VAL A 402 -2.24 13.07 28.15
N THR A 403 -0.97 13.29 27.83
CA THR A 403 0.09 13.56 28.81
C THR A 403 0.19 15.04 29.18
N ARG A 404 -0.15 15.92 28.26
CA ARG A 404 -0.14 17.38 28.46
C ARG A 404 -1.15 18.06 27.55
N THR A 405 -1.84 19.09 28.06
CA THR A 405 -2.61 20.04 27.26
C THR A 405 -2.16 21.46 27.62
N VAL A 406 -1.86 22.23 26.60
CA VAL A 406 -1.35 23.59 26.68
C VAL A 406 -2.36 24.54 26.05
N LYS A 407 -2.59 25.67 26.68
CA LYS A 407 -3.42 26.74 26.12
C LYS A 407 -2.71 28.06 26.33
N LEU A 408 -2.37 28.72 25.23
CA LEU A 408 -1.64 29.98 25.22
C LEU A 408 -2.45 31.06 24.51
N ASP A 409 -2.47 32.25 25.08
CA ASP A 409 -3.04 33.43 24.49
C ASP A 409 -1.94 34.48 24.29
N GLY A 410 -1.90 35.14 23.13
CA GLY A 410 -0.97 36.24 22.85
C GLY A 410 -1.35 37.03 21.60
N LYS A 411 -0.54 38.01 21.26
CA LYS A 411 -0.70 38.77 20.01
C LYS A 411 -0.04 38.02 18.87
N ILE A 412 -0.54 38.22 17.62
CA ILE A 412 0.07 37.62 16.44
C ILE A 412 1.51 38.09 16.22
N ASP A 413 1.82 39.33 16.55
CA ASP A 413 3.17 39.92 16.48
C ASP A 413 4.17 39.26 17.43
N GLY A 414 3.68 38.55 18.47
CA GLY A 414 4.48 37.72 19.40
C GLY A 414 4.33 36.22 19.14
N ILE A 415 4.09 35.83 17.91
CA ILE A 415 3.86 34.39 17.57
C ILE A 415 5.06 33.52 17.90
N PHE A 416 6.29 34.05 17.74
CA PHE A 416 7.52 33.30 18.04
C PHE A 416 7.62 32.94 19.53
N GLU A 417 7.38 33.88 20.43
CA GLU A 417 7.33 33.64 21.87
C GLU A 417 6.25 32.62 22.25
N LEU A 418 5.13 32.59 21.51
CA LEU A 418 4.09 31.58 21.72
C LEU A 418 4.55 30.19 21.27
N GLN A 419 5.32 30.10 20.19
CA GLN A 419 5.88 28.86 19.68
C GLN A 419 6.94 28.30 20.63
N ASP A 420 7.88 29.11 21.10
CA ASP A 420 8.88 28.73 22.10
C ASP A 420 8.19 28.16 23.35
N ARG A 421 7.15 28.82 23.84
CA ARG A 421 6.35 28.35 24.97
C ARG A 421 5.63 27.02 24.68
N ILE A 422 5.16 26.77 23.43
CA ILE A 422 4.60 25.47 23.06
C ILE A 422 5.67 24.40 23.17
N VAL A 423 6.89 24.65 22.65
CA VAL A 423 8.00 23.70 22.71
C VAL A 423 8.37 23.36 24.15
N PHE A 424 8.48 24.35 25.03
CA PHE A 424 8.75 24.15 26.47
C PHE A 424 7.66 23.30 27.13
N GLU A 425 6.40 23.59 26.87
CA GLU A 425 5.28 22.85 27.46
C GLU A 425 5.16 21.43 26.90
N VAL A 426 5.39 21.25 25.60
CA VAL A 426 5.43 19.93 24.95
C VAL A 426 6.56 19.10 25.54
N SER A 427 7.76 19.65 25.72
CA SER A 427 8.91 18.98 26.31
C SER A 427 8.62 18.47 27.71
N GLN A 428 7.89 19.26 28.52
CA GLN A 428 7.42 18.79 29.84
C GLN A 428 6.44 17.61 29.70
N GLY A 429 5.50 17.67 28.72
CA GLY A 429 4.57 16.58 28.45
C GLY A 429 5.25 15.29 27.99
N LEU A 430 6.44 15.40 27.40
CA LEU A 430 7.29 14.29 26.98
C LEU A 430 8.25 13.79 28.08
N ASN A 431 8.17 14.38 29.28
CA ASN A 431 9.10 14.11 30.40
C ASN A 431 10.57 14.29 30.01
N VAL A 432 10.89 15.36 29.28
CA VAL A 432 12.25 15.73 28.89
C VAL A 432 12.67 16.99 29.66
N ALA A 433 13.81 16.90 30.32
CA ALA A 433 14.44 18.05 30.97
C ALA A 433 15.35 18.73 29.93
N LEU A 434 15.07 19.96 29.61
CA LEU A 434 15.88 20.76 28.69
C LEU A 434 17.19 21.20 29.31
N ARG A 435 18.27 21.17 28.54
CA ARG A 435 19.57 21.70 28.91
C ARG A 435 19.66 23.18 28.55
N GLY A 436 20.59 23.89 29.16
CA GLY A 436 20.77 25.33 28.86
C GLY A 436 21.10 25.63 27.40
N THR A 437 21.84 24.75 26.71
CA THR A 437 22.14 24.85 25.28
C THR A 437 20.88 24.64 24.42
N GLU A 438 20.06 23.66 24.74
CA GLU A 438 18.80 23.38 24.03
C GLU A 438 17.78 24.51 24.19
N ILE A 439 17.75 25.15 25.37
CA ILE A 439 16.94 26.35 25.59
C ILE A 439 17.40 27.49 24.70
N ALA A 440 18.72 27.73 24.60
CA ALA A 440 19.27 28.77 23.74
C ALA A 440 19.01 28.50 22.25
N ASP A 441 19.01 27.24 21.83
CA ASP A 441 18.67 26.86 20.45
C ASP A 441 17.19 27.08 20.14
N ILE A 442 16.28 26.75 21.08
CA ILE A 442 14.83 27.01 20.94
C ILE A 442 14.53 28.51 20.88
N GLU A 443 15.20 29.31 21.73
CA GLU A 443 15.05 30.77 21.75
C GLU A 443 15.72 31.49 20.56
N ARG A 444 16.52 30.76 19.75
CA ARG A 444 17.15 31.27 18.56
C ARG A 444 16.15 31.37 17.42
N GLN A 445 15.60 32.55 17.22
CA GLN A 445 14.65 32.78 16.15
C GLN A 445 15.34 32.77 14.77
N GLU A 446 14.76 32.01 13.83
CA GLU A 446 15.22 31.95 12.42
C GLU A 446 14.90 33.26 11.65
N THR A 447 13.89 34.01 12.09
CA THR A 447 13.51 35.33 11.62
C THR A 447 12.80 36.10 12.72
N ASN A 448 12.95 37.41 12.72
CA ASN A 448 12.20 38.31 13.62
C ASN A 448 11.01 38.97 12.91
N SER A 449 10.81 38.70 11.63
CA SER A 449 9.72 39.28 10.82
C SER A 449 8.54 38.31 10.73
N VAL A 450 7.41 38.72 11.30
CA VAL A 450 6.15 37.96 11.19
C VAL A 450 5.68 37.91 9.72
N GLU A 451 5.93 38.94 8.95
CA GLU A 451 5.58 39.00 7.53
C GLU A 451 6.44 38.07 6.71
N ALA A 452 7.74 37.93 7.03
CA ALA A 452 8.61 36.92 6.40
C ALA A 452 8.16 35.50 6.72
N TYR A 453 7.83 35.28 7.98
CA TYR A 453 7.35 33.96 8.46
C TYR A 453 6.00 33.58 7.84
N GLU A 454 5.02 34.51 7.81
CA GLU A 454 3.74 34.29 7.14
C GLU A 454 3.94 33.94 5.66
N SER A 455 4.78 34.72 4.97
CA SER A 455 5.07 34.49 3.55
C SER A 455 5.74 33.12 3.33
N TYR A 456 6.68 32.74 4.17
CA TYR A 456 7.31 31.39 4.15
C TYR A 456 6.28 30.29 4.36
N ALA A 457 5.44 30.37 5.40
CA ALA A 457 4.43 29.37 5.70
C ALA A 457 3.40 29.21 4.56
N ARG A 458 2.98 30.32 3.93
CA ARG A 458 2.13 30.30 2.72
C ARG A 458 2.84 29.66 1.53
N GLY A 459 4.13 29.92 1.36
CA GLY A 459 4.98 29.28 0.36
C GLY A 459 5.01 27.77 0.54
N MET A 460 5.21 27.28 1.76
CA MET A 460 5.20 25.85 2.09
C MET A 460 3.85 25.18 1.81
N MET A 461 2.73 25.85 2.14
CA MET A 461 1.39 25.35 1.83
C MET A 461 1.17 25.19 0.32
N ASN A 462 1.62 26.16 -0.48
CA ASN A 462 1.51 26.10 -1.94
C ASN A 462 2.44 25.05 -2.55
N LEU A 463 3.69 24.98 -2.11
CA LEU A 463 4.69 24.02 -2.62
C LEU A 463 4.21 22.58 -2.52
N ARG A 464 3.48 22.26 -1.45
CA ARG A 464 2.95 20.92 -1.19
C ARG A 464 1.84 20.47 -2.14
N GLN A 465 1.13 21.41 -2.78
CA GLN A 465 0.11 21.07 -3.78
C GLN A 465 0.72 20.60 -5.10
N ALA A 466 1.94 21.03 -5.41
CA ALA A 466 2.78 20.62 -6.53
C ALA A 466 2.11 20.65 -7.92
N THR A 467 1.11 21.49 -8.09
CA THR A 467 0.60 21.89 -9.40
C THR A 467 1.47 23.01 -9.97
N ARG A 468 1.40 23.25 -11.28
CA ARG A 468 2.14 24.36 -11.92
C ARG A 468 1.85 25.70 -11.23
N ASP A 469 0.57 26.04 -11.07
CA ASP A 469 0.13 27.29 -10.45
C ASP A 469 0.53 27.38 -8.97
N SER A 470 0.50 26.27 -8.24
CA SER A 470 0.86 26.28 -6.83
C SER A 470 2.36 26.46 -6.62
N ILE A 471 3.20 25.93 -7.51
CA ILE A 471 4.65 26.14 -7.48
C ILE A 471 4.95 27.64 -7.76
N ASP A 472 4.24 28.27 -8.70
CA ASP A 472 4.40 29.70 -8.98
C ASP A 472 4.00 30.56 -7.80
N ARG A 473 2.89 30.22 -7.12
CA ARG A 473 2.49 30.91 -5.89
C ARG A 473 3.49 30.65 -4.74
N ALA A 474 4.11 29.48 -4.68
CA ALA A 474 5.13 29.19 -3.69
C ALA A 474 6.39 30.05 -3.93
N ILE A 475 6.87 30.15 -5.17
CA ILE A 475 8.00 31.01 -5.55
C ILE A 475 7.72 32.45 -5.17
N ALA A 476 6.54 32.97 -5.49
CA ALA A 476 6.16 34.34 -5.14
C ALA A 476 6.17 34.56 -3.61
N ALA A 477 5.57 33.64 -2.86
CA ALA A 477 5.49 33.74 -1.41
C ALA A 477 6.87 33.66 -0.74
N PHE A 478 7.74 32.71 -1.16
CA PHE A 478 9.12 32.60 -0.64
C PHE A 478 9.95 33.86 -1.05
N GLY A 479 9.75 34.35 -2.27
CA GLY A 479 10.37 35.59 -2.70
C GLY A 479 9.97 36.80 -1.85
N ASP A 480 8.72 36.87 -1.39
CA ASP A 480 8.28 37.89 -0.45
C ASP A 480 8.90 37.66 0.95
N ALA A 481 9.00 36.40 1.41
CA ALA A 481 9.67 36.10 2.67
C ALA A 481 11.12 36.60 2.69
N THR A 482 11.90 36.36 1.61
CA THR A 482 13.29 36.81 1.49
C THR A 482 13.44 38.35 1.33
N LYS A 483 12.40 39.03 0.90
CA LYS A 483 12.37 40.51 0.87
C LYS A 483 12.09 41.12 2.23
N HIS A 484 11.16 40.50 3.00
CA HIS A 484 10.82 40.95 4.35
C HIS A 484 11.96 40.66 5.34
N ASP A 485 12.69 39.55 5.15
CA ASP A 485 13.88 39.21 5.91
C ASP A 485 14.95 38.57 5.02
N PRO A 486 15.96 39.37 4.58
CA PRO A 486 17.06 38.86 3.74
C PRO A 486 18.01 37.88 4.44
N GLU A 487 17.94 37.75 5.77
CA GLU A 487 18.78 36.81 6.57
C GLU A 487 18.04 35.52 6.91
N TYR A 488 16.79 35.37 6.49
CA TYR A 488 16.00 34.16 6.73
C TYR A 488 16.48 32.99 5.83
N ALA A 489 17.48 32.24 6.28
CA ALA A 489 18.13 31.17 5.54
C ALA A 489 17.14 30.12 4.99
N ARG A 490 16.18 29.71 5.81
CA ARG A 490 15.18 28.71 5.43
C ARG A 490 14.28 29.19 4.28
N ALA A 491 13.96 30.48 4.22
CA ALA A 491 13.20 31.04 3.11
C ALA A 491 14.00 31.02 1.79
N TRP A 492 15.32 31.30 1.85
CA TRP A 492 16.19 31.16 0.68
C TRP A 492 16.30 29.73 0.19
N ALA A 493 16.46 28.76 1.10
CA ALA A 493 16.49 27.34 0.76
C ALA A 493 15.20 26.90 0.08
N ALA A 494 14.05 27.29 0.64
CA ALA A 494 12.73 26.94 0.09
C ALA A 494 12.47 27.60 -1.27
N LEU A 495 12.91 28.85 -1.45
CA LEU A 495 12.84 29.57 -2.73
C LEU A 495 13.66 28.83 -3.78
N GLY A 496 14.92 28.48 -3.48
CA GLY A 496 15.80 27.73 -4.36
C GLY A 496 15.17 26.37 -4.71
N GLY A 497 14.70 25.61 -3.70
CA GLY A 497 14.02 24.33 -3.91
C GLY A 497 12.80 24.45 -4.83
N ALA A 498 11.99 25.50 -4.70
CA ALA A 498 10.84 25.74 -5.59
C ALA A 498 11.26 26.08 -7.03
N TYR A 499 12.33 26.86 -7.22
CA TYR A 499 12.93 27.12 -8.55
C TYR A 499 13.50 25.84 -9.15
N GLY A 500 14.26 25.06 -8.39
CA GLY A 500 14.82 23.77 -8.83
C GLY A 500 13.74 22.78 -9.23
N LEU A 501 12.67 22.70 -8.47
CA LEU A 501 11.52 21.86 -8.77
C LEU A 501 10.83 22.27 -10.08
N LYS A 502 10.54 23.57 -10.25
CA LYS A 502 9.95 24.11 -11.47
C LYS A 502 10.86 23.91 -12.68
N GLY A 503 12.16 24.21 -12.54
CA GLY A 503 13.15 24.03 -13.58
C GLY A 503 13.25 22.58 -14.05
N ASN A 504 13.23 21.61 -13.12
CA ASN A 504 13.23 20.19 -13.43
C ASN A 504 11.93 19.73 -14.12
N PHE A 505 10.77 20.19 -13.66
CA PHE A 505 9.48 19.80 -14.25
C PHE A 505 9.28 20.36 -15.66
N LEU A 506 9.70 21.60 -15.89
CA LEU A 506 9.56 22.25 -17.18
C LEU A 506 10.79 22.08 -18.11
N SER A 507 11.83 21.39 -17.62
CA SER A 507 13.10 21.21 -18.34
C SER A 507 13.79 22.54 -18.70
N MET A 508 13.85 23.46 -17.73
CA MET A 508 14.42 24.81 -17.86
C MET A 508 15.73 24.90 -17.04
N PRO A 509 16.91 24.63 -17.67
CA PRO A 509 18.19 24.61 -16.96
C PRO A 509 18.58 25.94 -16.29
N GLU A 510 18.19 27.07 -16.87
CA GLU A 510 18.43 28.39 -16.29
C GLU A 510 17.79 28.56 -14.93
N MET A 511 16.59 28.01 -14.72
CA MET A 511 15.92 28.07 -13.42
C MET A 511 16.63 27.19 -12.37
N VAL A 512 17.22 26.07 -12.81
CA VAL A 512 18.00 25.20 -11.91
C VAL A 512 19.31 25.89 -11.50
N ASN A 513 19.94 26.65 -12.39
CA ASN A 513 21.14 27.43 -12.04
C ASN A 513 20.81 28.54 -11.05
N GLU A 514 19.68 29.24 -11.23
CA GLU A 514 19.19 30.24 -10.26
C GLU A 514 18.88 29.58 -8.90
N ALA A 515 18.31 28.39 -8.88
CA ALA A 515 18.08 27.61 -7.65
C ALA A 515 19.40 27.38 -6.90
N ILE A 516 20.47 26.95 -7.58
CA ILE A 516 21.79 26.73 -6.97
C ILE A 516 22.33 27.98 -6.29
N ASP A 517 22.18 29.15 -6.90
CA ASP A 517 22.66 30.39 -6.31
C ASP A 517 21.87 30.80 -5.05
N LEU A 518 20.53 30.60 -5.08
CA LEU A 518 19.66 30.83 -3.92
C LEU A 518 19.96 29.86 -2.77
N GLU A 519 20.15 28.58 -3.08
CA GLU A 519 20.44 27.52 -2.12
C GLU A 519 21.84 27.71 -1.50
N ARG A 520 22.84 28.11 -2.28
CA ARG A 520 24.17 28.51 -1.74
C ARG A 520 24.09 29.69 -0.80
N ARG A 521 23.21 30.65 -1.09
CA ARG A 521 22.98 31.76 -0.17
C ARG A 521 22.38 31.25 1.15
N ALA A 522 21.44 30.31 1.10
CA ALA A 522 20.88 29.70 2.30
C ALA A 522 21.97 29.00 3.14
N VAL A 523 22.82 28.17 2.52
CA VAL A 523 23.96 27.49 3.19
C VAL A 523 24.96 28.50 3.77
N ALA A 524 25.19 29.63 3.10
CA ALA A 524 26.08 30.66 3.60
C ALA A 524 25.51 31.42 4.82
N LEU A 525 24.18 31.55 4.90
CA LEU A 525 23.49 32.17 6.03
C LEU A 525 23.39 31.22 7.23
N ASP A 526 23.09 29.95 6.97
CA ASP A 526 23.01 28.91 7.99
C ASP A 526 23.63 27.60 7.49
N PRO A 527 24.93 27.33 7.82
CA PRO A 527 25.62 26.11 7.40
C PRO A 527 25.12 24.82 8.07
N ASP A 528 24.34 24.92 9.13
CA ASP A 528 23.78 23.77 9.84
C ASP A 528 22.33 23.46 9.41
N LEU A 529 21.83 24.13 8.39
CA LEU A 529 20.48 23.90 7.84
C LEU A 529 20.51 22.72 6.86
N ALA A 530 20.16 21.51 7.35
CA ALA A 530 20.17 20.27 6.56
C ALA A 530 19.34 20.38 5.27
N ASP A 531 18.18 21.02 5.30
CA ASP A 531 17.32 21.24 4.13
C ASP A 531 18.01 22.05 3.03
N ALA A 532 18.83 23.05 3.38
CA ALA A 532 19.56 23.87 2.40
C ALA A 532 20.60 23.00 1.64
N HIS A 533 21.36 22.17 2.35
CA HIS A 533 22.30 21.21 1.75
C HIS A 533 21.59 20.16 0.88
N LEU A 534 20.43 19.67 1.34
CA LEU A 534 19.62 18.70 0.59
C LEU A 534 19.11 19.26 -0.73
N TRP A 535 18.54 20.47 -0.72
CA TRP A 535 18.06 21.16 -1.93
C TRP A 535 19.21 21.45 -2.89
N LEU A 536 20.32 22.03 -2.37
CA LEU A 536 21.53 22.32 -3.16
C LEU A 536 22.07 21.05 -3.84
N GLY A 537 22.17 19.95 -3.09
CA GLY A 537 22.58 18.68 -3.65
C GLY A 537 21.68 18.19 -4.79
N GLY A 538 20.34 18.36 -4.65
CA GLY A 538 19.36 18.03 -5.69
C GLY A 538 19.52 18.86 -6.96
N SER A 539 19.72 20.17 -6.83
CA SER A 539 19.92 21.11 -7.94
C SER A 539 21.28 20.91 -8.64
N LEU A 540 22.35 20.68 -7.87
CA LEU A 540 23.67 20.32 -8.41
C LEU A 540 23.62 19.02 -9.22
N LEU A 541 22.94 18.00 -8.73
CA LEU A 541 22.76 16.75 -9.47
C LEU A 541 22.04 16.98 -10.81
N SER A 542 21.04 17.82 -10.83
CA SER A 542 20.25 18.13 -12.03
C SER A 542 21.06 18.87 -13.11
N THR A 543 22.16 19.54 -12.71
CA THR A 543 23.12 20.19 -13.63
C THR A 543 24.35 19.33 -13.94
N GLY A 544 24.40 18.08 -13.47
CA GLY A 544 25.50 17.13 -13.72
C GLY A 544 26.71 17.34 -12.80
N ARG A 545 26.63 18.21 -11.79
CA ARG A 545 27.71 18.45 -10.81
C ARG A 545 27.66 17.39 -9.69
N THR A 546 27.84 16.11 -10.08
CA THR A 546 27.56 14.95 -9.23
C THR A 546 28.40 14.89 -7.95
N ASP A 547 29.71 15.18 -8.03
CA ASP A 547 30.58 15.09 -6.87
C ASP A 547 30.23 16.13 -5.81
N GLU A 548 29.92 17.36 -6.24
CA GLU A 548 29.45 18.42 -5.35
C GLU A 548 28.07 18.05 -4.76
N ALA A 549 27.16 17.52 -5.58
CA ALA A 549 25.85 17.05 -5.12
C ALA A 549 25.97 15.99 -4.00
N ILE A 550 26.87 15.01 -4.17
CA ILE A 550 27.11 13.97 -3.16
C ILE A 550 27.69 14.57 -1.88
N ALA A 551 28.57 15.56 -1.99
CA ALA A 551 29.15 16.22 -0.82
C ALA A 551 28.06 16.94 0.01
N GLU A 552 27.21 17.72 -0.64
CA GLU A 552 26.12 18.44 0.00
C GLU A 552 25.07 17.49 0.61
N ILE A 553 24.68 16.43 -0.11
CA ILE A 553 23.72 15.43 0.42
C ILE A 553 24.30 14.68 1.62
N ARG A 554 25.59 14.39 1.62
CA ARG A 554 26.26 13.78 2.78
C ARG A 554 26.32 14.72 3.97
N GLU A 555 26.46 16.02 3.73
CA GLU A 555 26.40 17.00 4.81
C GLU A 555 24.99 17.07 5.40
N ALA A 556 23.94 17.06 4.55
CA ALA A 556 22.57 16.92 5.04
C ALA A 556 22.36 15.65 5.90
N LEU A 557 22.97 14.51 5.51
CA LEU A 557 22.92 13.27 6.29
C LEU A 557 23.76 13.33 7.57
N ARG A 558 24.85 14.09 7.60
CA ARG A 558 25.63 14.33 8.81
C ARG A 558 24.81 15.11 9.84
N LEU A 559 24.08 16.12 9.37
CA LEU A 559 23.20 16.96 10.20
C LEU A 559 21.95 16.20 10.64
N GLU A 560 21.32 15.42 9.74
CA GLU A 560 20.13 14.62 9.99
C GLU A 560 20.31 13.17 9.52
N PRO A 561 20.89 12.26 10.34
CA PRO A 561 21.22 10.89 9.94
C PRO A 561 19.99 10.01 9.58
N GLU A 562 18.80 10.37 10.02
CA GLU A 562 17.57 9.64 9.71
C GLU A 562 16.68 10.35 8.66
N ASN A 563 17.26 11.21 7.86
CA ASN A 563 16.54 11.90 6.78
C ASN A 563 16.37 10.98 5.56
N GLY A 564 15.20 10.35 5.43
CA GLY A 564 14.87 9.43 4.32
C GLY A 564 14.94 10.10 2.95
N GLN A 565 14.63 11.41 2.85
CA GLN A 565 14.73 12.17 1.60
C GLN A 565 16.19 12.40 1.19
N ALA A 566 17.08 12.56 2.14
CA ALA A 566 18.52 12.67 1.86
C ALA A 566 19.09 11.32 1.36
N TYR A 567 18.69 10.17 1.94
CA TYR A 567 19.03 8.86 1.39
C TYR A 567 18.50 8.65 -0.03
N GLN A 568 17.25 9.05 -0.30
CA GLN A 568 16.66 9.02 -1.65
C GLN A 568 17.48 9.88 -2.63
N SER A 569 17.88 11.08 -2.24
CA SER A 569 18.68 11.99 -3.06
C SER A 569 20.09 11.44 -3.30
N LEU A 570 20.71 10.82 -2.30
CA LEU A 570 22.00 10.15 -2.43
C LEU A 570 21.91 8.96 -3.38
N ALA A 571 20.90 8.12 -3.25
CA ALA A 571 20.63 7.01 -4.18
C ALA A 571 20.49 7.52 -5.61
N ARG A 572 19.75 8.62 -5.81
CA ARG A 572 19.60 9.26 -7.13
C ARG A 572 20.94 9.77 -7.67
N ALA A 573 21.81 10.33 -6.83
CA ALA A 573 23.14 10.76 -7.24
C ALA A 573 24.01 9.60 -7.72
N TYR A 574 23.94 8.44 -7.06
CA TYR A 574 24.66 7.24 -7.48
C TYR A 574 24.17 6.71 -8.84
N TRP A 575 22.87 6.53 -9.04
CA TRP A 575 22.40 5.93 -10.30
C TRP A 575 22.30 6.92 -11.46
N VAL A 576 21.88 8.18 -11.23
CA VAL A 576 21.80 9.19 -12.30
C VAL A 576 23.15 9.81 -12.60
N GLY A 577 23.89 10.21 -11.56
CA GLY A 577 25.16 10.93 -11.69
C GLY A 577 26.34 10.02 -12.01
N ILE A 578 26.44 8.87 -11.32
CA ILE A 578 27.57 7.94 -11.46
C ILE A 578 27.26 6.76 -12.40
N GLY A 579 25.96 6.39 -12.54
CA GLY A 579 25.53 5.19 -13.28
C GLY A 579 25.69 3.90 -12.47
N ASP A 580 25.88 4.00 -11.15
CA ASP A 580 26.04 2.87 -10.25
C ASP A 580 24.71 2.46 -9.63
N PHE A 581 23.99 1.55 -10.31
CA PHE A 581 22.69 1.05 -9.85
C PHE A 581 22.80 0.24 -8.56
N LYS A 582 23.89 -0.54 -8.41
CA LYS A 582 24.04 -1.46 -7.28
C LYS A 582 24.20 -0.73 -5.97
N SER A 583 24.99 0.34 -5.95
CA SER A 583 25.15 1.18 -4.76
C SER A 583 23.90 2.01 -4.45
N ALA A 584 23.03 2.28 -5.44
CA ALA A 584 21.78 3.03 -5.23
C ALA A 584 20.68 2.18 -4.57
N ILE A 585 20.63 0.86 -4.83
CA ILE A 585 19.58 -0.03 -4.30
C ILE A 585 19.49 0.04 -2.76
N PRO A 586 20.55 -0.23 -1.97
CA PRO A 586 20.45 -0.21 -0.51
C PRO A 586 20.12 1.17 0.06
N LEU A 587 20.43 2.25 -0.65
CA LEU A 587 20.08 3.60 -0.24
C LEU A 587 18.59 3.88 -0.43
N PHE A 588 17.97 3.40 -1.52
CA PHE A 588 16.51 3.47 -1.68
C PHE A 588 15.79 2.56 -0.67
N GLU A 589 16.32 1.37 -0.38
CA GLU A 589 15.79 0.51 0.67
C GLU A 589 15.80 1.24 2.02
N ARG A 590 16.91 1.87 2.38
CA ARG A 590 17.01 2.67 3.61
C ARG A 590 16.04 3.87 3.61
N ALA A 591 15.87 4.55 2.47
CA ALA A 591 14.90 5.63 2.34
C ALA A 591 13.45 5.15 2.58
N ILE A 592 13.11 3.95 2.09
CA ILE A 592 11.81 3.30 2.31
C ILE A 592 11.62 2.90 3.77
N ASP A 593 12.65 2.30 4.41
CA ASP A 593 12.60 1.96 5.84
C ASP A 593 12.32 3.20 6.71
N LEU A 594 12.94 4.34 6.35
CA LEU A 594 12.74 5.60 7.06
C LEU A 594 11.41 6.27 6.73
N ASN A 595 10.89 6.10 5.52
CA ASN A 595 9.58 6.63 5.11
C ASN A 595 8.85 5.65 4.18
N PRO A 596 8.07 4.71 4.73
CA PRO A 596 7.31 3.72 3.95
C PRO A 596 6.19 4.30 3.04
N GLU A 597 5.91 5.60 3.16
CA GLU A 597 4.94 6.32 2.34
C GLU A 597 5.60 7.10 1.18
N ALA A 598 6.93 7.07 1.10
CA ALA A 598 7.70 7.77 0.05
C ALA A 598 7.64 7.02 -1.29
N GLY A 599 6.52 7.12 -1.98
CA GLY A 599 6.24 6.38 -3.22
C GLY A 599 7.28 6.56 -4.31
N TYR A 600 7.96 7.72 -4.39
CA TYR A 600 9.05 7.93 -5.34
C TYR A 600 10.21 6.94 -5.13
N SER A 601 10.56 6.61 -3.89
CA SER A 601 11.62 5.63 -3.60
C SER A 601 11.25 4.24 -4.13
N TYR A 602 9.99 3.83 -4.01
CA TYR A 602 9.50 2.57 -4.59
C TYR A 602 9.61 2.55 -6.12
N LEU A 603 9.24 3.66 -6.78
CA LEU A 603 9.36 3.77 -8.25
C LEU A 603 10.79 3.59 -8.73
N GLN A 604 11.76 4.19 -8.05
CA GLN A 604 13.15 4.11 -8.43
C GLN A 604 13.75 2.75 -8.08
N LEU A 605 13.49 2.24 -6.88
CA LEU A 605 13.96 0.93 -6.45
C LEU A 605 13.48 -0.18 -7.39
N SER A 606 12.19 -0.18 -7.76
CA SER A 606 11.64 -1.17 -8.68
C SER A 606 12.30 -1.16 -10.06
N LEU A 607 12.62 0.04 -10.57
CA LEU A 607 13.34 0.19 -11.85
C LEU A 607 14.75 -0.39 -11.76
N LEU A 608 15.49 -0.06 -10.69
CA LEU A 608 16.86 -0.52 -10.52
C LEU A 608 16.94 -2.03 -10.29
N LEU A 609 16.00 -2.60 -9.54
CA LEU A 609 15.87 -4.05 -9.37
C LEU A 609 15.56 -4.74 -10.71
N ALA A 610 14.69 -4.16 -11.55
CA ALA A 610 14.41 -4.69 -12.88
C ALA A 610 15.66 -4.67 -13.77
N TRP A 611 16.47 -3.63 -13.72
CA TRP A 611 17.73 -3.54 -14.47
C TRP A 611 18.83 -4.47 -13.92
N ASP A 612 18.79 -4.79 -12.62
CA ASP A 612 19.66 -5.80 -12.00
C ASP A 612 19.17 -7.26 -12.22
N GLY A 613 18.04 -7.44 -12.94
CA GLY A 613 17.46 -8.75 -13.25
C GLY A 613 16.62 -9.37 -12.12
N GLN A 614 16.40 -8.66 -11.01
CA GLN A 614 15.62 -9.12 -9.86
C GLN A 614 14.12 -8.86 -10.09
N LEU A 615 13.53 -9.47 -11.15
CA LEU A 615 12.18 -9.12 -11.61
C LEU A 615 11.07 -9.41 -10.59
N ASP A 616 11.21 -10.44 -9.75
CA ASP A 616 10.20 -10.78 -8.75
C ASP A 616 10.14 -9.70 -7.65
N ARG A 617 11.30 -9.30 -7.13
CA ARG A 617 11.38 -8.19 -6.16
C ARG A 617 10.93 -6.85 -6.79
N ALA A 618 11.31 -6.61 -8.04
CA ALA A 618 10.89 -5.41 -8.77
C ALA A 618 9.37 -5.34 -8.89
N GLU A 619 8.71 -6.47 -9.16
CA GLU A 619 7.24 -6.54 -9.22
C GLU A 619 6.59 -6.25 -7.87
N GLU A 620 7.07 -6.87 -6.80
CA GLU A 620 6.60 -6.63 -5.42
C GLU A 620 6.67 -5.15 -5.06
N ILE A 621 7.84 -4.53 -5.25
CA ILE A 621 8.06 -3.10 -5.00
C ILE A 621 7.17 -2.22 -5.90
N SER A 622 6.96 -2.59 -7.17
CA SER A 622 6.07 -1.86 -8.08
C SER A 622 4.61 -1.94 -7.65
N ARG A 623 4.15 -3.10 -7.17
CA ARG A 623 2.78 -3.26 -6.66
C ARG A 623 2.54 -2.34 -5.47
N ARG A 624 3.51 -2.24 -4.55
CA ARG A 624 3.41 -1.30 -3.44
C ARG A 624 3.37 0.16 -3.90
N ALA A 625 4.15 0.52 -4.93
CA ALA A 625 4.07 1.85 -5.54
C ALA A 625 2.68 2.13 -6.16
N VAL A 626 2.07 1.13 -6.82
CA VAL A 626 0.71 1.22 -7.38
C VAL A 626 -0.31 1.43 -6.26
N GLU A 627 -0.26 0.67 -5.18
CA GLU A 627 -1.14 0.86 -4.03
C GLU A 627 -1.05 2.29 -3.47
N LEU A 628 0.16 2.81 -3.30
CA LEU A 628 0.37 4.20 -2.86
C LEU A 628 -0.21 5.19 -3.87
N GLN A 629 -0.02 4.98 -5.18
CA GLN A 629 -0.58 5.85 -6.22
C GLN A 629 -2.11 5.84 -6.21
N GLU A 630 -2.75 4.68 -6.09
CA GLU A 630 -4.21 4.54 -6.07
C GLU A 630 -4.83 5.14 -4.80
N GLN A 631 -4.16 5.04 -3.66
CA GLN A 631 -4.58 5.71 -2.43
C GLN A 631 -4.57 7.24 -2.59
N TYR A 632 -3.62 7.80 -3.33
CA TYR A 632 -3.56 9.25 -3.62
C TYR A 632 -4.69 9.73 -4.53
N ILE A 633 -5.21 8.89 -5.44
CA ILE A 633 -6.35 9.24 -6.31
C ILE A 633 -7.59 9.55 -5.47
N SER A 634 -7.81 8.83 -4.38
CA SER A 634 -8.99 9.01 -3.53
C SER A 634 -8.96 10.27 -2.66
N GLY A 635 -7.78 10.88 -2.46
CA GLY A 635 -7.57 11.95 -1.48
C GLY A 635 -7.53 13.38 -2.01
N ASN A 636 -7.49 13.60 -3.29
CA ASN A 636 -7.52 14.95 -3.97
C ASN A 636 -6.45 15.98 -3.55
N LEU A 637 -5.31 15.57 -2.96
CA LEU A 637 -4.28 16.47 -2.41
C LEU A 637 -2.86 16.11 -2.84
N GLY A 638 -2.19 17.06 -3.48
CA GLY A 638 -0.72 17.15 -3.55
C GLY A 638 -0.02 16.34 -4.62
N LEU A 639 1.31 16.34 -4.59
CA LEU A 639 2.20 15.69 -5.55
C LEU A 639 1.99 14.19 -5.50
N GLN A 640 1.24 13.73 -6.48
CA GLN A 640 0.89 12.35 -6.62
C GLN A 640 2.10 11.59 -7.15
N ILE A 641 2.22 10.36 -6.71
CA ILE A 641 3.13 9.42 -7.35
C ILE A 641 2.63 9.24 -8.78
N VAL A 642 3.49 9.50 -9.75
CA VAL A 642 3.22 9.31 -11.17
C VAL A 642 4.20 8.28 -11.71
N GLY A 643 3.70 7.28 -12.41
CA GLY A 643 4.52 6.28 -13.06
C GLY A 643 4.51 4.91 -12.38
N ALA A 644 3.70 4.65 -11.35
CA ALA A 644 3.68 3.36 -10.67
C ALA A 644 3.16 2.24 -11.58
N HIS A 645 2.03 2.46 -12.24
CA HIS A 645 1.54 1.53 -13.26
C HIS A 645 2.52 1.39 -14.43
N ALA A 646 3.22 2.47 -14.80
CA ALA A 646 4.25 2.40 -15.86
C ALA A 646 5.44 1.52 -15.44
N ARG A 647 5.83 1.50 -14.16
CA ARG A 647 6.88 0.60 -13.65
C ARG A 647 6.43 -0.85 -13.66
N LEU A 648 5.22 -1.13 -13.17
CA LEU A 648 4.64 -2.47 -13.21
C LEU A 648 4.49 -2.97 -14.64
N GLY A 649 3.99 -2.13 -15.55
CA GLY A 649 3.92 -2.42 -16.99
C GLY A 649 5.29 -2.71 -17.61
N TYR A 650 6.35 -2.01 -17.19
CA TYR A 650 7.71 -2.28 -17.67
C TYR A 650 8.21 -3.67 -17.22
N ILE A 651 7.88 -4.10 -16.03
CA ILE A 651 8.26 -5.44 -15.53
C ILE A 651 7.52 -6.52 -16.32
N TYR A 652 6.22 -6.35 -16.61
CA TYR A 652 5.46 -7.25 -17.48
C TYR A 652 6.05 -7.29 -18.90
N TYR A 653 6.47 -6.13 -19.44
CA TYR A 653 7.15 -6.05 -20.71
C TYR A 653 8.45 -6.87 -20.75
N LEU A 654 9.28 -6.78 -19.68
CA LEU A 654 10.51 -7.56 -19.55
C LEU A 654 10.24 -9.08 -19.42
N ARG A 655 9.08 -9.47 -18.90
CA ARG A 655 8.61 -10.87 -18.81
C ARG A 655 7.91 -11.36 -20.06
N ALA A 656 7.87 -10.56 -21.13
CA ALA A 656 7.13 -10.82 -22.37
C ALA A 656 5.59 -10.96 -22.19
N ASP A 657 5.02 -10.51 -21.07
CA ASP A 657 3.57 -10.30 -20.92
C ASP A 657 3.21 -8.91 -21.49
N TYR A 658 3.20 -8.80 -22.81
CA TYR A 658 2.97 -7.53 -23.49
C TYR A 658 1.54 -7.03 -23.29
N ALA A 659 0.56 -7.94 -23.22
CA ALA A 659 -0.84 -7.58 -22.97
C ALA A 659 -1.00 -7.02 -21.53
N GLY A 660 -0.34 -7.61 -20.54
CA GLY A 660 -0.27 -7.08 -19.18
C GLY A 660 0.40 -5.71 -19.14
N ALA A 661 1.52 -5.56 -19.84
CA ALA A 661 2.24 -4.30 -19.93
C ALA A 661 1.37 -3.17 -20.51
N ILE A 662 0.67 -3.43 -21.60
CA ILE A 662 -0.22 -2.46 -22.26
C ILE A 662 -1.33 -2.02 -21.29
N ARG A 663 -1.98 -2.96 -20.59
CA ARG A 663 -3.03 -2.63 -19.60
C ARG A 663 -2.52 -1.68 -18.52
N GLU A 664 -1.35 -1.94 -17.97
CA GLU A 664 -0.79 -1.08 -16.94
C GLU A 664 -0.36 0.29 -17.48
N TYR A 665 0.22 0.35 -18.67
CA TYR A 665 0.54 1.64 -19.31
C TYR A 665 -0.72 2.46 -19.64
N GLU A 666 -1.81 1.82 -20.06
CA GLU A 666 -3.09 2.50 -20.32
C GLU A 666 -3.73 3.01 -19.03
N ARG A 667 -3.60 2.30 -17.90
CA ARG A 667 -4.02 2.77 -16.57
C ARG A 667 -3.25 4.03 -16.18
N GLU A 668 -1.93 4.02 -16.34
CA GLU A 668 -1.11 5.20 -16.06
C GLU A 668 -1.48 6.38 -16.98
N MET A 669 -1.74 6.09 -18.25
CA MET A 669 -2.15 7.12 -19.24
C MET A 669 -3.50 7.75 -18.87
N ALA A 670 -4.47 6.95 -18.43
CA ALA A 670 -5.76 7.44 -17.96
C ALA A 670 -5.61 8.29 -16.69
N PHE A 671 -4.80 7.83 -15.76
CA PHE A 671 -4.51 8.54 -14.51
C PHE A 671 -3.89 9.92 -14.76
N ILE A 672 -2.77 9.98 -15.48
CA ILE A 672 -2.06 11.24 -15.74
C ILE A 672 -2.86 12.14 -16.69
N GLY A 673 -3.71 11.59 -17.54
CA GLY A 673 -4.55 12.32 -18.48
C GLY A 673 -5.69 13.08 -17.82
N ALA A 674 -6.19 12.60 -16.68
CA ALA A 674 -7.31 13.19 -15.95
C ALA A 674 -6.91 14.42 -15.10
N GLY A 675 -5.61 14.58 -14.75
CA GLY A 675 -5.11 15.62 -13.86
C GLY A 675 -4.29 16.70 -14.55
N ASP A 676 -4.05 17.81 -13.85
CA ASP A 676 -3.11 18.89 -14.26
C ASP A 676 -1.75 18.72 -13.57
N HIS A 677 -1.12 17.55 -13.79
CA HIS A 677 0.17 17.24 -13.22
C HIS A 677 1.32 17.87 -14.03
N ALA A 678 2.33 18.42 -13.36
CA ALA A 678 3.46 19.09 -14.02
C ALA A 678 4.26 18.15 -14.96
N LEU A 679 4.29 16.82 -14.68
CA LEU A 679 4.95 15.82 -15.52
C LEU A 679 4.06 15.24 -16.63
N ARG A 680 2.81 15.69 -16.77
CA ARG A 680 1.82 15.09 -17.69
C ARG A 680 2.36 14.89 -19.11
N ASP A 681 2.83 15.94 -19.75
CA ASP A 681 3.24 15.89 -21.16
C ASP A 681 4.45 14.97 -21.39
N ARG A 682 5.38 14.96 -20.42
CA ARG A 682 6.55 14.06 -20.44
C ARG A 682 6.14 12.61 -20.25
N THR A 683 5.29 12.32 -19.27
CA THR A 683 4.82 10.96 -18.98
C THR A 683 3.98 10.41 -20.12
N LEU A 684 3.12 11.21 -20.75
CA LEU A 684 2.34 10.78 -21.91
C LEU A 684 3.22 10.45 -23.12
N LEU A 685 4.33 11.17 -23.34
CA LEU A 685 5.32 10.82 -24.35
C LEU A 685 5.96 9.47 -24.05
N GLU A 686 6.48 9.28 -22.83
CA GLU A 686 7.09 8.01 -22.41
C GLU A 686 6.13 6.84 -22.58
N LEU A 687 4.89 6.96 -22.11
CA LEU A 687 3.88 5.91 -22.22
C LEU A 687 3.55 5.55 -23.68
N ASN A 688 3.45 6.54 -24.58
CA ASN A 688 3.23 6.26 -25.99
C ASN A 688 4.40 5.46 -26.61
N VAL A 689 5.66 5.74 -26.23
CA VAL A 689 6.80 4.93 -26.69
C VAL A 689 6.70 3.51 -26.14
N LYS A 690 6.41 3.33 -24.86
CA LYS A 690 6.33 2.02 -24.20
C LYS A 690 5.16 1.16 -24.70
N ILE A 691 3.98 1.75 -24.89
CA ILE A 691 2.82 1.07 -25.47
C ILE A 691 3.13 0.65 -26.92
N GLY A 692 3.75 1.55 -27.71
CA GLY A 692 4.17 1.26 -29.06
C GLY A 692 5.17 0.09 -29.12
N ALA A 693 6.15 0.07 -28.21
CA ALA A 693 7.10 -1.02 -28.07
C ALA A 693 6.40 -2.36 -27.77
N ALA A 694 5.45 -2.37 -26.82
CA ALA A 694 4.70 -3.57 -26.47
C ALA A 694 3.85 -4.09 -27.63
N TYR A 695 3.14 -3.22 -28.36
CA TYR A 695 2.40 -3.59 -29.57
C TYR A 695 3.32 -4.14 -30.67
N LEU A 696 4.51 -3.55 -30.84
CA LEU A 696 5.47 -4.05 -31.80
C LEU A 696 5.92 -5.48 -31.48
N ARG A 697 6.17 -5.78 -30.22
CA ARG A 697 6.53 -7.14 -29.75
C ARG A 697 5.38 -8.14 -29.88
N GLU A 698 4.13 -7.69 -29.85
CA GLU A 698 2.95 -8.51 -30.18
C GLU A 698 2.74 -8.71 -31.69
N GLY A 699 3.54 -8.07 -32.53
CA GLY A 699 3.38 -8.09 -33.99
C GLY A 699 2.31 -7.13 -34.54
N ARG A 700 1.73 -6.27 -33.71
CA ARG A 700 0.69 -5.28 -34.03
C ARG A 700 1.32 -3.97 -34.53
N LYS A 701 1.93 -4.01 -35.69
CA LYS A 701 2.74 -2.90 -36.23
C LYS A 701 1.96 -1.60 -36.44
N ASP A 702 0.70 -1.66 -36.89
CA ASP A 702 -0.11 -0.47 -37.13
C ASP A 702 -0.48 0.23 -35.82
N ASP A 703 -0.74 -0.54 -34.77
CA ASP A 703 -0.99 -0.01 -33.43
C ASP A 703 0.26 0.65 -32.86
N ALA A 704 1.41 -0.01 -32.97
CA ALA A 704 2.70 0.52 -32.57
C ALA A 704 2.99 1.86 -33.23
N GLU A 705 2.80 1.93 -34.55
CA GLU A 705 3.09 3.12 -35.35
C GLU A 705 2.20 4.31 -34.96
N ARG A 706 0.91 4.07 -34.63
CA ARG A 706 0.02 5.11 -34.13
C ARG A 706 0.53 5.72 -32.83
N HIS A 707 1.04 4.91 -31.91
CA HIS A 707 1.59 5.38 -30.65
C HIS A 707 2.93 6.10 -30.84
N PHE A 708 3.81 5.58 -31.68
CA PHE A 708 5.08 6.24 -32.03
C PHE A 708 4.86 7.62 -32.65
N ALA A 709 3.89 7.74 -33.57
CA ALA A 709 3.54 9.03 -34.18
C ALA A 709 3.03 10.06 -33.14
N ARG A 710 2.24 9.60 -32.15
CA ARG A 710 1.80 10.46 -31.04
C ARG A 710 2.98 10.92 -30.17
N ALA A 711 3.92 10.03 -29.86
CA ALA A 711 5.10 10.34 -29.09
C ALA A 711 5.98 11.38 -29.79
N LEU A 712 6.26 11.23 -31.10
CA LEU A 712 7.04 12.21 -31.87
C LEU A 712 6.35 13.56 -31.94
N LYS A 713 5.03 13.60 -32.21
CA LYS A 713 4.27 14.85 -32.19
C LYS A 713 4.36 15.57 -30.85
N SER A 714 4.28 14.81 -29.74
CA SER A 714 4.43 15.36 -28.38
C SER A 714 5.85 15.89 -28.17
N PHE A 715 6.88 15.18 -28.65
CA PHE A 715 8.27 15.61 -28.55
C PHE A 715 8.51 16.91 -29.31
N ASP A 716 8.06 17.01 -30.57
CA ASP A 716 8.20 18.22 -31.38
C ASP A 716 7.54 19.43 -30.73
N SER A 717 6.33 19.24 -30.19
CA SER A 717 5.62 20.29 -29.46
C SER A 717 6.39 20.76 -28.21
N ARG A 718 6.98 19.83 -27.46
CA ARG A 718 7.79 20.15 -26.26
C ARG A 718 9.03 20.95 -26.62
N VAL A 719 9.76 20.52 -27.66
CA VAL A 719 10.96 21.21 -28.15
C VAL A 719 10.62 22.62 -28.64
N ALA A 720 9.51 22.77 -29.36
CA ALA A 720 9.04 24.08 -29.84
C ALA A 720 8.71 25.04 -28.69
N ASN A 721 8.30 24.49 -27.52
CA ASN A 721 8.03 25.26 -26.31
C ASN A 721 9.24 25.41 -25.36
N GLY A 722 10.45 25.06 -25.83
CA GLY A 722 11.69 25.16 -25.04
C GLY A 722 11.93 24.02 -24.03
N ALA A 723 11.05 23.02 -23.98
CA ALA A 723 11.16 21.89 -23.06
C ALA A 723 11.90 20.72 -23.73
N ASP A 724 13.23 20.80 -23.79
CA ASP A 724 14.10 19.79 -24.40
C ASP A 724 15.02 19.14 -23.33
N ASP A 725 14.64 17.97 -22.84
CA ASP A 725 15.34 17.27 -21.76
C ASP A 725 15.94 15.92 -22.20
N PRO A 726 17.03 15.47 -21.54
CA PRO A 726 17.72 14.23 -21.93
C PRO A 726 16.87 12.99 -21.73
N PHE A 727 15.92 12.97 -20.80
CA PHE A 727 15.10 11.78 -20.56
C PHE A 727 14.09 11.55 -21.69
N THR A 728 13.44 12.62 -22.18
CA THR A 728 12.53 12.50 -23.34
C THR A 728 13.29 12.15 -24.60
N ARG A 729 14.49 12.73 -24.83
CA ARG A 729 15.36 12.33 -25.96
C ARG A 729 15.74 10.86 -25.89
N TYR A 730 15.98 10.29 -24.73
CA TYR A 730 16.28 8.87 -24.57
C TYR A 730 15.13 8.00 -25.09
N TYR A 731 13.89 8.31 -24.74
CA TYR A 731 12.73 7.56 -25.24
C TYR A 731 12.53 7.71 -26.76
N VAL A 732 12.84 8.88 -27.30
CA VAL A 732 12.83 9.08 -28.78
C VAL A 732 13.92 8.24 -29.43
N ALA A 733 15.10 8.09 -28.82
CA ALA A 733 16.13 7.18 -29.31
C ALA A 733 15.65 5.71 -29.32
N CYS A 734 15.00 5.25 -28.23
CA CYS A 734 14.39 3.92 -28.17
C CYS A 734 13.34 3.73 -29.30
N LEU A 735 12.49 4.73 -29.53
CA LEU A 735 11.48 4.71 -30.59
C LEU A 735 12.12 4.52 -31.96
N HIS A 736 13.17 5.29 -32.30
CA HIS A 736 13.89 5.14 -33.59
C HIS A 736 14.56 3.77 -33.71
N ALA A 737 15.17 3.26 -32.62
CA ALA A 737 15.78 1.93 -32.60
C ALA A 737 14.74 0.83 -32.87
N LEU A 738 13.55 0.92 -32.26
CA LEU A 738 12.43 0.00 -32.43
C LEU A 738 11.86 0.03 -33.88
N ARG A 739 11.89 1.19 -34.53
CA ARG A 739 11.52 1.33 -35.96
C ARG A 739 12.60 0.84 -36.92
N GLY A 740 13.80 0.49 -36.41
CA GLY A 740 14.96 0.13 -37.26
C GLY A 740 15.73 1.32 -37.82
N ASP A 741 15.42 2.54 -37.38
CA ASP A 741 16.10 3.76 -37.81
C ASP A 741 17.32 4.01 -36.88
N ARG A 742 18.39 3.27 -37.15
CA ARG A 742 19.58 3.20 -36.33
C ARG A 742 20.34 4.52 -36.23
N GLU A 743 20.39 5.28 -37.35
CA GLU A 743 21.11 6.56 -37.42
C GLU A 743 20.50 7.59 -36.45
N HIS A 744 19.21 7.84 -36.58
CA HIS A 744 18.54 8.79 -35.68
C HIS A 744 18.58 8.30 -34.22
N ALA A 745 18.45 6.99 -33.98
CA ALA A 745 18.56 6.44 -32.63
C ALA A 745 19.93 6.75 -32.00
N LEU A 746 21.02 6.54 -32.75
CA LEU A 746 22.37 6.85 -32.27
C LEU A 746 22.59 8.35 -32.07
N ASP A 747 22.10 9.19 -33.01
CA ASP A 747 22.20 10.65 -32.88
C ASP A 747 21.51 11.18 -31.60
N PHE A 748 20.31 10.64 -31.31
CA PHE A 748 19.63 10.99 -30.06
C PHE A 748 20.37 10.50 -28.81
N LEU A 749 20.90 9.26 -28.83
CA LEU A 749 21.67 8.72 -27.70
C LEU A 749 22.96 9.53 -27.44
N GLU A 750 23.66 9.94 -28.48
CA GLU A 750 24.86 10.80 -28.36
C GLU A 750 24.52 12.15 -27.74
N ARG A 751 23.37 12.74 -28.12
CA ARG A 751 22.89 13.98 -27.48
C ARG A 751 22.58 13.78 -26.02
N VAL A 752 21.94 12.66 -25.64
CA VAL A 752 21.67 12.31 -24.24
C VAL A 752 22.98 12.12 -23.47
N ALA A 753 23.95 11.40 -24.07
CA ALA A 753 25.24 11.12 -23.45
C ALA A 753 26.08 12.38 -23.17
N ARG A 754 25.90 13.48 -23.96
CA ARG A 754 26.56 14.75 -23.67
C ARG A 754 26.10 15.37 -22.34
N SER A 755 24.84 15.17 -21.98
CA SER A 755 24.25 15.69 -20.75
C SER A 755 24.40 14.74 -19.57
N LEU A 756 24.21 13.44 -19.81
CA LEU A 756 24.17 12.39 -18.78
C LEU A 756 25.00 11.17 -19.23
N PRO A 757 26.35 11.28 -19.36
CA PRO A 757 27.17 10.24 -19.95
C PRO A 757 27.11 8.91 -19.19
N LYS A 758 27.25 8.94 -17.87
CA LYS A 758 27.27 7.75 -17.01
C LYS A 758 25.94 7.04 -16.97
N LEU A 759 24.84 7.78 -16.79
CA LEU A 759 23.51 7.23 -16.83
C LEU A 759 23.19 6.61 -18.19
N THR A 760 23.50 7.31 -19.29
CA THR A 760 23.27 6.83 -20.66
C THR A 760 23.99 5.51 -20.92
N ALA A 761 25.28 5.43 -20.56
CA ALA A 761 26.07 4.22 -20.72
C ALA A 761 25.47 3.05 -19.91
N ALA A 762 25.15 3.29 -18.63
CA ALA A 762 24.62 2.27 -17.72
C ALA A 762 23.24 1.76 -18.14
N ARG A 763 22.32 2.68 -18.51
CA ARG A 763 20.96 2.35 -18.94
C ARG A 763 20.93 1.66 -20.29
N ALA A 764 21.66 2.17 -21.28
CA ALA A 764 21.67 1.61 -22.63
C ALA A 764 22.17 0.16 -22.70
N ARG A 765 23.10 -0.24 -21.78
CA ARG A 765 23.56 -1.64 -21.70
C ARG A 765 22.45 -2.63 -21.38
N VAL A 766 21.47 -2.25 -20.56
CA VAL A 766 20.42 -3.13 -20.05
C VAL A 766 19.09 -2.96 -20.79
N ASP A 767 18.93 -1.87 -21.55
CA ASP A 767 17.66 -1.54 -22.23
C ASP A 767 17.44 -2.44 -23.45
N ILE A 768 16.37 -3.23 -23.42
CA ILE A 768 16.01 -4.17 -24.48
C ILE A 768 15.47 -3.48 -25.75
N ASP A 769 15.02 -2.23 -25.64
CA ASP A 769 14.52 -1.46 -26.78
C ASP A 769 15.65 -0.97 -27.68
N LEU A 770 16.91 -1.01 -27.17
CA LEU A 770 18.12 -0.66 -27.89
C LEU A 770 18.90 -1.90 -28.39
N GLU A 771 18.34 -3.10 -28.28
CA GLU A 771 18.99 -4.36 -28.66
C GLU A 771 19.52 -4.34 -30.10
N SER A 772 18.77 -3.73 -31.04
CA SER A 772 19.16 -3.62 -32.45
C SER A 772 20.43 -2.78 -32.72
N LEU A 773 20.89 -2.01 -31.73
CA LEU A 773 22.07 -1.13 -31.83
C LEU A 773 23.33 -1.75 -31.22
N ARG A 774 23.25 -2.89 -30.54
CA ARG A 774 24.40 -3.46 -29.77
C ARG A 774 25.65 -3.73 -30.60
N ASP A 775 25.49 -4.05 -31.88
CA ASP A 775 26.56 -4.33 -32.80
C ASP A 775 27.16 -3.06 -33.46
N GLU A 776 26.54 -1.90 -33.25
CA GLU A 776 27.00 -0.64 -33.84
C GLU A 776 28.19 -0.09 -33.04
N SER A 777 29.26 0.27 -33.75
CA SER A 777 30.51 0.80 -33.13
C SER A 777 30.26 2.09 -32.32
N ARG A 778 29.34 2.96 -32.79
CA ARG A 778 28.93 4.18 -32.07
C ARG A 778 28.25 3.83 -30.75
N PHE A 779 27.37 2.84 -30.75
CA PHE A 779 26.70 2.37 -29.50
C PHE A 779 27.68 1.77 -28.51
N GLN A 780 28.61 0.95 -28.98
CA GLN A 780 29.67 0.35 -28.16
C GLN A 780 30.58 1.42 -27.54
N ALA A 781 30.87 2.50 -28.26
CA ALA A 781 31.62 3.63 -27.73
C ALA A 781 30.85 4.39 -26.64
N LEU A 782 29.55 4.54 -26.76
CA LEU A 782 28.67 5.19 -25.79
C LEU A 782 28.46 4.37 -24.51
N THR A 783 28.59 3.05 -24.61
CA THR A 783 28.30 2.11 -23.50
C THR A 783 29.56 1.59 -22.80
N ARG A 784 30.73 1.96 -23.23
CA ARG A 784 32.01 1.71 -22.52
C ARG A 784 32.11 2.56 -21.30
#